data_98323aff0cbf15c02ca2117368e2ac48
#
_entry.id   98323aff0cbf15c02ca2117368e2ac48
#
_cell.length_a   1.000
_cell.length_b   1.000
_cell.length_c   1.000
_cell.angle_alpha   90.00
_cell.angle_beta   90.00
_cell.angle_gamma   90.00
#
_symmetry.space_group_name_H-M   'P 1'
#
loop_
_entity.id
_entity.type
_entity.pdbx_description
1 polymer ?
#
loop_
_entity_poly.entity_id
_entity_poly.type
_entity_poly.pdbx_seq_one_letter_code
_entity_poly.pdbx_strand_id
1 'polypeptide(L)'
;MGLKIKDVEVSSLSPMMQHYVKTKNENKDCILFYRLGDFYEMFFEDAEAVSKELELTLTGKDCGLKERAPMCGVPFHAADTYINRLVERGYKVAICEQVEDPKTAKGMVKREVVRVVTPGTNLNTQALDETKNNYIMAIVYLSNRYGIAIADVTTGDFMVTEVEKSRTLLDEIYKFSPAEIICNESFYMSGVDLEELKNRLHICMNPLEGWYFDDELCVRTIKEHFHVSALEGLGLKDFACATIAAGALLTYLLETQKTPLDHLRAIMPYATERSMIIDSSTRRNLELTEALREKVKRGSLLWVLDKTKTAMGARMLRSFIEQPLIDEHAINDRLDAIEEINKREMDREEIREYLNPIYDLERLVGKISYQSANPRDLIAFKSSISMLPYIKGLIKEFKSEEMQSIYENMDDLQDLFELLDASIIEEPPLAMKEGGIIKDGYHEQVDNFRQAKTKGKTWLAELEASEREKTGIRTLKIKYNKVFGYYLEVTNSFKDMVPDYYTRKQTLTNAERYITPRLKELEDMILGAEDKLYALEYEIFSGIRNKIFQEVERVQRTAKAIARLDSYLSLALVASRNNYVRPKINTRGIIDIKNGRHPVVEQMIPNDMFIPNDTYLDNAKNRVSVITGPNMAGKSTYMRQTALIVLMAQIGSFVPAEKANIGIADRIFTRVGASDDLASGQSTFMVEMTEVANILRNATSKSLLILDEIGRGTSTFDGLSIAWAVIEYISNTKVLGAKTLFATHYHELTELEGKLSGVNNYCIAVKERGDDIVFLRKIVKGGADKSYGIQVAKLAGVPDVVIERAKELVEELSDADITATVKDIALERKKGKVKAKSQMHLDEVDLEQISLFDTVKDGDVLEELKSIDVSNLTPIDALNTIYKLQNKLKNRW
;
A
#
# COMPACT_ATOMS: atom_id res chain seq x y z
N MET A 1 10.59 8.11 -37.24
CA MET A 1 9.47 7.35 -36.71
C MET A 1 9.76 5.89 -37.00
N GLY A 2 9.78 5.02 -35.97
CA GLY A 2 10.02 3.60 -36.20
C GLY A 2 8.81 2.91 -36.85
N LEU A 3 9.01 1.72 -37.37
CA LEU A 3 7.97 0.87 -37.95
C LEU A 3 6.93 0.51 -36.86
N LYS A 4 5.64 0.74 -37.11
CA LYS A 4 4.55 0.46 -36.16
C LYS A 4 3.79 -0.81 -36.55
N ILE A 5 3.27 -1.54 -35.60
CA ILE A 5 2.48 -2.76 -35.84
C ILE A 5 1.29 -2.51 -36.77
N LYS A 6 0.64 -1.35 -36.65
CA LYS A 6 -0.52 -0.97 -37.48
C LYS A 6 -0.19 -0.77 -38.99
N ASP A 7 1.06 -0.45 -39.29
CA ASP A 7 1.53 -0.11 -40.61
C ASP A 7 2.10 -1.33 -41.39
N VAL A 8 2.04 -2.51 -40.76
CA VAL A 8 2.69 -3.73 -41.26
C VAL A 8 1.66 -4.81 -41.56
N GLU A 9 1.73 -5.39 -42.77
CA GLU A 9 0.97 -6.58 -43.11
C GLU A 9 1.58 -7.81 -42.42
N VAL A 10 0.83 -8.41 -41.50
CA VAL A 10 1.31 -9.51 -40.65
C VAL A 10 1.83 -10.71 -41.46
N SER A 11 1.20 -11.00 -42.60
CA SER A 11 1.60 -12.09 -43.50
C SER A 11 3.00 -11.91 -44.11
N SER A 12 3.50 -10.68 -44.20
CA SER A 12 4.82 -10.35 -44.74
C SER A 12 5.95 -10.47 -43.72
N LEU A 13 5.62 -10.65 -42.45
CA LEU A 13 6.58 -10.79 -41.36
C LEU A 13 7.19 -12.20 -41.27
N SER A 14 8.36 -12.31 -40.68
CA SER A 14 8.95 -13.59 -40.29
C SER A 14 8.03 -14.36 -39.32
N PRO A 15 8.05 -15.71 -39.32
CA PRO A 15 7.16 -16.53 -38.48
C PRO A 15 7.20 -16.13 -37.00
N MET A 16 8.36 -15.79 -36.46
CA MET A 16 8.55 -15.34 -35.09
C MET A 16 7.86 -13.99 -34.85
N MET A 17 8.00 -13.04 -35.77
CA MET A 17 7.35 -11.74 -35.68
C MET A 17 5.83 -11.82 -35.89
N GLN A 18 5.35 -12.75 -36.72
CA GLN A 18 3.90 -13.03 -36.82
C GLN A 18 3.33 -13.47 -35.47
N HIS A 19 4.04 -14.40 -34.78
CA HIS A 19 3.65 -14.85 -33.44
C HIS A 19 3.69 -13.72 -32.42
N TYR A 20 4.76 -12.88 -32.45
CA TYR A 20 4.86 -11.70 -31.57
C TYR A 20 3.67 -10.77 -31.78
N VAL A 21 3.36 -10.38 -33.00
CA VAL A 21 2.24 -9.46 -33.30
C VAL A 21 0.89 -10.07 -32.91
N LYS A 22 0.70 -11.38 -33.11
CA LYS A 22 -0.51 -12.07 -32.65
C LYS A 22 -0.62 -11.98 -31.12
N THR A 23 0.43 -12.35 -30.39
CA THR A 23 0.46 -12.30 -28.93
C THR A 23 0.26 -10.87 -28.40
N LYS A 24 0.86 -9.87 -29.07
CA LYS A 24 0.65 -8.46 -28.73
C LYS A 24 -0.78 -7.99 -28.96
N ASN A 25 -1.43 -8.43 -30.03
CA ASN A 25 -2.82 -8.09 -30.31
C ASN A 25 -3.80 -8.70 -29.28
N GLU A 26 -3.44 -9.83 -28.69
CA GLU A 26 -4.18 -10.43 -27.57
C GLU A 26 -3.93 -9.67 -26.24
N ASN A 27 -2.84 -8.89 -26.12
CA ASN A 27 -2.42 -8.14 -24.93
C ASN A 27 -2.08 -6.69 -25.30
N LYS A 28 -3.02 -5.96 -25.91
CA LYS A 28 -2.79 -4.63 -26.51
C LYS A 28 -2.36 -3.58 -25.51
N ASP A 29 -2.90 -3.62 -24.31
CA ASP A 29 -2.67 -2.68 -23.21
C ASP A 29 -1.42 -2.98 -22.36
N CYS A 30 -0.72 -4.09 -22.69
CA CYS A 30 0.47 -4.53 -21.96
C CYS A 30 1.74 -4.32 -22.78
N ILE A 31 2.84 -3.99 -22.17
CA ILE A 31 4.19 -4.13 -22.72
C ILE A 31 4.52 -5.62 -22.78
N LEU A 32 4.84 -6.14 -23.97
CA LEU A 32 5.10 -7.55 -24.16
C LEU A 32 6.59 -7.89 -24.02
N PHE A 33 6.96 -8.56 -22.93
CA PHE A 33 8.28 -9.14 -22.71
C PHE A 33 8.33 -10.52 -23.36
N TYR A 34 8.91 -10.60 -24.56
CA TYR A 34 8.90 -11.80 -25.36
C TYR A 34 10.21 -12.57 -25.27
N ARG A 35 10.20 -13.79 -24.74
CA ARG A 35 11.39 -14.59 -24.50
C ARG A 35 12.04 -15.07 -25.78
N LEU A 36 13.32 -14.70 -25.97
CA LEU A 36 14.19 -15.15 -27.05
C LEU A 36 15.56 -15.53 -26.52
N GLY A 37 15.79 -16.82 -26.33
CA GLY A 37 17.01 -17.33 -25.71
C GLY A 37 17.20 -16.80 -24.29
N ASP A 38 18.30 -16.11 -24.02
CA ASP A 38 18.63 -15.55 -22.71
C ASP A 38 18.11 -14.12 -22.48
N PHE A 39 17.28 -13.60 -23.39
CA PHE A 39 16.73 -12.26 -23.32
C PHE A 39 15.20 -12.26 -23.39
N TYR A 40 14.60 -11.22 -22.77
CA TYR A 40 13.29 -10.74 -23.15
C TYR A 40 13.49 -9.60 -24.12
N GLU A 41 12.94 -9.73 -25.31
CA GLU A 41 13.00 -8.71 -26.34
C GLU A 41 11.61 -8.09 -26.54
N MET A 42 11.57 -6.77 -26.68
CA MET A 42 10.40 -5.98 -27.03
C MET A 42 10.59 -5.39 -28.41
N PHE A 43 9.49 -5.27 -29.19
CA PHE A 43 9.53 -4.81 -30.56
C PHE A 43 8.52 -3.69 -30.81
N PHE A 44 8.69 -2.95 -31.91
CA PHE A 44 7.82 -1.89 -32.39
C PHE A 44 7.60 -0.80 -31.31
N GLU A 45 6.33 -0.42 -31.09
CA GLU A 45 5.95 0.62 -30.10
C GLU A 45 6.38 0.28 -28.67
N ASP A 46 6.34 -0.99 -28.29
CA ASP A 46 6.79 -1.43 -26.97
C ASP A 46 8.28 -1.17 -26.77
N ALA A 47 9.09 -1.41 -27.82
CA ALA A 47 10.53 -1.15 -27.75
C ALA A 47 10.84 0.34 -27.63
N GLU A 48 10.12 1.20 -28.35
CA GLU A 48 10.29 2.65 -28.26
C GLU A 48 9.90 3.17 -26.86
N ALA A 49 8.76 2.70 -26.33
CA ALA A 49 8.29 3.07 -25.01
C ALA A 49 9.28 2.63 -23.90
N VAL A 50 9.65 1.34 -23.89
CA VAL A 50 10.54 0.77 -22.87
C VAL A 50 11.95 1.36 -22.96
N SER A 51 12.47 1.58 -24.17
CA SER A 51 13.78 2.22 -24.37
C SER A 51 13.82 3.60 -23.71
N LYS A 52 12.76 4.40 -23.88
CA LYS A 52 12.63 5.73 -23.30
C LYS A 52 12.47 5.68 -21.79
N GLU A 53 11.58 4.80 -21.29
CA GLU A 53 11.26 4.71 -19.85
C GLU A 53 12.41 4.14 -19.00
N LEU A 54 13.14 3.19 -19.56
CA LEU A 54 14.19 2.47 -18.84
C LEU A 54 15.61 2.86 -19.27
N GLU A 55 15.75 3.84 -20.20
CA GLU A 55 17.02 4.31 -20.75
C GLU A 55 17.83 3.17 -21.40
N LEU A 56 17.10 2.25 -22.08
CA LEU A 56 17.73 1.13 -22.78
C LEU A 56 18.10 1.53 -24.22
N THR A 57 19.15 0.90 -24.74
CA THR A 57 19.55 1.09 -26.14
C THR A 57 18.49 0.55 -27.10
N LEU A 58 17.95 1.44 -27.92
CA LEU A 58 17.05 1.06 -29.02
C LEU A 58 17.87 0.60 -30.20
N THR A 59 17.60 -0.61 -30.67
CA THR A 59 18.26 -1.24 -31.83
C THR A 59 17.21 -1.63 -32.88
N GLY A 60 17.58 -2.37 -33.90
CA GLY A 60 16.65 -2.89 -34.89
C GLY A 60 16.86 -4.37 -35.17
N LYS A 61 15.79 -5.14 -35.25
CA LYS A 61 15.80 -6.56 -35.61
C LYS A 61 15.19 -6.79 -36.99
N ASP A 62 15.77 -7.74 -37.71
CA ASP A 62 15.19 -8.18 -38.99
C ASP A 62 13.83 -8.85 -38.74
N CYS A 63 12.81 -8.33 -39.38
CA CYS A 63 11.43 -8.78 -39.24
C CYS A 63 10.86 -9.43 -40.50
N GLY A 64 11.68 -9.60 -41.59
CA GLY A 64 11.25 -10.08 -42.90
C GLY A 64 10.88 -8.97 -43.88
N LEU A 65 10.97 -7.71 -43.47
CA LEU A 65 10.74 -6.53 -44.31
C LEU A 65 12.07 -5.84 -44.62
N LYS A 66 12.04 -4.87 -45.57
CA LYS A 66 13.22 -4.04 -45.87
C LYS A 66 13.65 -3.18 -44.70
N GLU A 67 12.70 -2.69 -43.91
CA GLU A 67 12.94 -1.94 -42.67
C GLU A 67 13.02 -2.88 -41.47
N ARG A 68 13.92 -2.58 -40.56
CA ARG A 68 14.07 -3.33 -39.34
C ARG A 68 13.03 -2.89 -38.31
N ALA A 69 12.45 -3.83 -37.57
CA ALA A 69 11.58 -3.52 -36.47
C ALA A 69 12.41 -2.91 -35.32
N PRO A 70 12.01 -1.76 -34.73
CA PRO A 70 12.61 -1.26 -33.48
C PRO A 70 12.63 -2.36 -32.44
N MET A 71 13.73 -2.50 -31.69
CA MET A 71 13.92 -3.54 -30.71
C MET A 71 14.76 -3.02 -29.53
N CYS A 72 14.35 -3.35 -28.34
CA CYS A 72 15.20 -3.33 -27.15
C CYS A 72 15.04 -4.65 -26.38
N GLY A 73 15.98 -4.96 -25.49
CA GLY A 73 15.92 -6.21 -24.77
C GLY A 73 16.66 -6.15 -23.44
N VAL A 74 16.25 -7.02 -22.52
CA VAL A 74 16.84 -7.16 -21.19
C VAL A 74 17.20 -8.62 -20.94
N PRO A 75 18.32 -8.93 -20.24
CA PRO A 75 18.64 -10.29 -19.86
C PRO A 75 17.55 -10.89 -18.97
N PHE A 76 17.13 -12.13 -19.21
CA PHE A 76 16.03 -12.74 -18.48
C PHE A 76 16.24 -12.80 -16.97
N HIS A 77 17.47 -13.02 -16.53
CA HIS A 77 17.80 -13.08 -15.11
C HIS A 77 17.73 -11.72 -14.40
N ALA A 78 17.72 -10.62 -15.12
CA ALA A 78 17.57 -9.27 -14.61
C ALA A 78 16.19 -8.67 -14.89
N ALA A 79 15.30 -9.40 -15.56
CA ALA A 79 14.01 -8.90 -16.06
C ALA A 79 13.13 -8.32 -14.94
N ASP A 80 13.09 -8.96 -13.78
CA ASP A 80 12.27 -8.52 -12.65
C ASP A 80 12.53 -7.07 -12.25
N THR A 81 13.78 -6.63 -12.26
CA THR A 81 14.14 -5.23 -11.94
C THR A 81 13.54 -4.25 -12.95
N TYR A 82 13.56 -4.61 -14.23
CA TYR A 82 13.02 -3.77 -15.30
C TYR A 82 11.48 -3.79 -15.32
N ILE A 83 10.89 -4.96 -15.10
CA ILE A 83 9.43 -5.12 -14.98
C ILE A 83 8.90 -4.25 -13.82
N ASN A 84 9.55 -4.31 -12.65
CA ASN A 84 9.15 -3.51 -11.49
C ASN A 84 9.17 -2.00 -11.80
N ARG A 85 10.24 -1.50 -12.43
CA ARG A 85 10.34 -0.08 -12.81
C ARG A 85 9.24 0.36 -13.78
N LEU A 86 8.79 -0.51 -14.68
CA LEU A 86 7.66 -0.24 -15.57
C LEU A 86 6.32 -0.24 -14.82
N VAL A 87 6.13 -1.25 -13.96
CA VAL A 87 4.91 -1.40 -13.17
C VAL A 87 4.74 -0.24 -12.18
N GLU A 88 5.81 0.21 -11.51
CA GLU A 88 5.80 1.41 -10.66
C GLU A 88 5.37 2.69 -11.41
N ARG A 89 5.60 2.74 -12.73
CA ARG A 89 5.14 3.83 -13.60
C ARG A 89 3.74 3.61 -14.19
N GLY A 90 3.04 2.56 -13.72
CA GLY A 90 1.67 2.25 -14.11
C GLY A 90 1.52 1.43 -15.39
N TYR A 91 2.62 0.92 -15.97
CA TYR A 91 2.54 0.02 -17.13
C TYR A 91 2.15 -1.39 -16.70
N LYS A 92 1.38 -2.08 -17.55
CA LYS A 92 1.15 -3.51 -17.44
C LYS A 92 2.17 -4.24 -18.31
N VAL A 93 2.71 -5.35 -17.78
CA VAL A 93 3.74 -6.13 -18.48
C VAL A 93 3.29 -7.57 -18.67
N ALA A 94 3.11 -8.00 -19.91
CA ALA A 94 2.82 -9.40 -20.27
C ALA A 94 4.14 -10.17 -20.46
N ILE A 95 4.31 -11.24 -19.70
CA ILE A 95 5.50 -12.09 -19.74
C ILE A 95 5.21 -13.30 -20.64
N CYS A 96 5.85 -13.35 -21.79
CA CYS A 96 5.73 -14.43 -22.75
C CYS A 96 6.97 -15.34 -22.68
N GLU A 97 6.77 -16.56 -22.17
CA GLU A 97 7.81 -17.56 -21.95
C GLU A 97 7.80 -18.68 -22.98
N GLN A 98 8.93 -19.35 -23.10
CA GLN A 98 9.07 -20.60 -23.84
C GLN A 98 8.51 -21.75 -22.99
N VAL A 99 7.40 -22.32 -23.44
CA VAL A 99 6.72 -23.43 -22.73
C VAL A 99 7.12 -24.82 -23.25
N GLU A 100 8.02 -24.86 -24.23
CA GLU A 100 8.55 -26.08 -24.83
C GLU A 100 10.09 -26.08 -24.75
N ASP A 101 10.70 -27.26 -24.52
CA ASP A 101 12.15 -27.40 -24.50
C ASP A 101 12.72 -27.17 -25.91
N PRO A 102 13.62 -26.20 -26.10
CA PRO A 102 14.26 -25.94 -27.39
C PRO A 102 14.98 -27.16 -28.01
N LYS A 103 15.41 -28.13 -27.18
CA LYS A 103 16.10 -29.35 -27.66
C LYS A 103 15.14 -30.36 -28.28
N THR A 104 13.86 -30.33 -27.92
CA THR A 104 12.82 -31.28 -28.38
C THR A 104 11.88 -30.66 -29.43
N ALA A 105 11.89 -29.34 -29.56
CA ALA A 105 11.00 -28.61 -30.48
C ALA A 105 11.27 -28.95 -31.94
N LYS A 106 10.21 -29.36 -32.66
CA LYS A 106 10.24 -29.52 -34.14
C LYS A 106 9.78 -28.22 -34.80
N GLY A 107 10.69 -27.27 -34.96
CA GLY A 107 10.40 -25.96 -35.58
C GLY A 107 10.54 -24.80 -34.60
N MET A 108 9.63 -23.84 -34.64
CA MET A 108 9.63 -22.70 -33.70
C MET A 108 9.17 -23.15 -32.30
N VAL A 109 9.98 -22.92 -31.27
CA VAL A 109 9.65 -23.20 -29.87
C VAL A 109 8.35 -22.49 -29.48
N LYS A 110 7.42 -23.23 -28.91
CA LYS A 110 6.12 -22.71 -28.44
C LYS A 110 6.33 -21.68 -27.33
N ARG A 111 5.62 -20.56 -27.43
CA ARG A 111 5.63 -19.47 -26.47
C ARG A 111 4.22 -19.07 -26.11
N GLU A 112 4.01 -18.77 -24.84
CA GLU A 112 2.71 -18.36 -24.33
C GLU A 112 2.90 -17.27 -23.28
N VAL A 113 1.90 -16.40 -23.12
CA VAL A 113 1.86 -15.46 -22.00
C VAL A 113 1.51 -16.25 -20.73
N VAL A 114 2.50 -16.35 -19.86
CA VAL A 114 2.37 -17.09 -18.60
C VAL A 114 1.84 -16.24 -17.47
N ARG A 115 1.96 -14.90 -17.60
CA ARG A 115 1.53 -13.96 -16.58
C ARG A 115 1.48 -12.54 -17.11
N VAL A 116 0.56 -11.73 -16.58
CA VAL A 116 0.53 -10.27 -16.73
C VAL A 116 0.80 -9.64 -15.36
N VAL A 117 1.84 -8.81 -15.28
CA VAL A 117 2.19 -8.08 -14.06
C VAL A 117 1.63 -6.67 -14.14
N THR A 118 0.85 -6.30 -13.12
CA THR A 118 0.26 -4.97 -12.97
C THR A 118 0.64 -4.41 -11.59
N PRO A 119 0.41 -3.12 -11.30
CA PRO A 119 0.72 -2.56 -9.98
C PRO A 119 0.11 -3.36 -8.81
N GLY A 120 -1.15 -3.79 -8.93
CA GLY A 120 -1.86 -4.55 -7.88
C GLY A 120 -1.54 -6.05 -7.86
N THR A 121 -0.91 -6.58 -8.92
CA THR A 121 -0.61 -8.01 -9.04
C THR A 121 0.88 -8.34 -9.00
N ASN A 122 1.73 -7.38 -8.62
CA ASN A 122 3.16 -7.61 -8.49
C ASN A 122 3.45 -8.53 -7.29
N LEU A 123 4.16 -9.65 -7.54
CA LEU A 123 4.57 -10.62 -6.52
C LEU A 123 6.06 -10.49 -6.16
N ASN A 124 6.80 -9.57 -6.77
CA ASN A 124 8.22 -9.44 -6.50
C ASN A 124 8.45 -8.77 -5.15
N THR A 125 8.81 -9.58 -4.16
CA THR A 125 9.06 -9.11 -2.79
C THR A 125 10.23 -8.13 -2.66
N GLN A 126 11.15 -8.08 -3.61
CA GLN A 126 12.25 -7.10 -3.60
C GLN A 126 11.81 -5.70 -4.02
N ALA A 127 10.71 -5.59 -4.78
CA ALA A 127 10.15 -4.31 -5.21
C ALA A 127 9.05 -3.81 -4.28
N LEU A 128 8.39 -4.69 -3.56
CA LEU A 128 7.31 -4.33 -2.64
C LEU A 128 7.87 -3.92 -1.28
N ASP A 129 7.30 -2.89 -0.69
CA ASP A 129 7.54 -2.55 0.70
C ASP A 129 7.05 -3.71 1.59
N GLU A 130 7.98 -4.29 2.37
CA GLU A 130 7.67 -5.43 3.24
C GLU A 130 6.67 -5.06 4.34
N THR A 131 6.60 -3.80 4.72
CA THR A 131 5.75 -3.26 5.79
C THR A 131 4.39 -2.78 5.31
N LYS A 132 4.09 -2.93 4.01
CA LYS A 132 2.81 -2.53 3.39
C LYS A 132 2.19 -3.69 2.63
N ASN A 133 0.86 -3.75 2.66
CA ASN A 133 0.10 -4.60 1.76
C ASN A 133 0.11 -4.02 0.34
N ASN A 134 -0.01 -4.88 -0.67
CA ASN A 134 -0.14 -4.47 -2.07
C ASN A 134 -1.56 -4.74 -2.55
N TYR A 135 -2.47 -3.87 -2.17
CA TYR A 135 -3.88 -4.06 -2.49
C TYR A 135 -4.21 -3.73 -3.94
N ILE A 136 -5.05 -4.58 -4.54
CA ILE A 136 -5.85 -4.29 -5.72
C ILE A 136 -7.31 -4.16 -5.29
N MET A 137 -8.02 -3.20 -5.85
CA MET A 137 -9.41 -2.93 -5.51
C MET A 137 -10.29 -2.99 -6.76
N ALA A 138 -11.41 -3.68 -6.69
CA ALA A 138 -12.47 -3.60 -7.68
C ALA A 138 -13.61 -2.72 -7.18
N ILE A 139 -14.08 -1.80 -8.01
CA ILE A 139 -15.20 -0.92 -7.70
C ILE A 139 -16.27 -1.07 -8.76
N VAL A 140 -17.47 -1.38 -8.33
CA VAL A 140 -18.66 -1.46 -9.18
C VAL A 140 -19.66 -0.42 -8.74
N TYR A 141 -20.05 0.48 -9.64
CA TYR A 141 -21.14 1.42 -9.39
C TYR A 141 -22.39 0.94 -10.11
N LEU A 142 -23.42 0.61 -9.34
CA LEU A 142 -24.69 0.10 -9.84
C LEU A 142 -25.83 0.55 -8.91
N SER A 143 -26.93 1.05 -9.47
CA SER A 143 -28.15 1.45 -8.71
C SER A 143 -27.88 2.38 -7.53
N ASN A 144 -27.02 3.39 -7.72
CA ASN A 144 -26.57 4.34 -6.69
C ASN A 144 -25.86 3.72 -5.49
N ARG A 145 -25.27 2.55 -5.67
CA ARG A 145 -24.41 1.85 -4.68
C ARG A 145 -23.07 1.55 -5.26
N TYR A 146 -22.06 1.50 -4.41
CA TYR A 146 -20.73 1.09 -4.75
C TYR A 146 -20.43 -0.25 -4.09
N GLY A 147 -20.21 -1.27 -4.90
CA GLY A 147 -19.64 -2.54 -4.46
C GLY A 147 -18.11 -2.45 -4.49
N ILE A 148 -17.46 -2.86 -3.43
CA ILE A 148 -16.01 -2.80 -3.27
C ILE A 148 -15.51 -4.20 -2.95
N ALA A 149 -14.51 -4.66 -3.70
CA ALA A 149 -13.74 -5.86 -3.39
C ALA A 149 -12.26 -5.51 -3.37
N ILE A 150 -11.54 -6.01 -2.37
CA ILE A 150 -10.13 -5.69 -2.11
C ILE A 150 -9.38 -6.98 -1.93
N ALA A 151 -8.26 -7.14 -2.63
CA ALA A 151 -7.39 -8.31 -2.45
C ALA A 151 -5.93 -7.90 -2.36
N ASP A 152 -5.16 -8.62 -1.55
CA ASP A 152 -3.71 -8.65 -1.62
C ASP A 152 -3.27 -10.04 -2.09
N VAL A 153 -2.83 -10.09 -3.34
CA VAL A 153 -2.43 -11.34 -4.01
C VAL A 153 -1.18 -11.98 -3.39
N THR A 154 -0.41 -11.20 -2.61
CA THR A 154 0.82 -11.67 -1.97
C THR A 154 0.56 -12.33 -0.62
N THR A 155 -0.45 -11.89 0.12
CA THR A 155 -0.81 -12.39 1.45
C THR A 155 -2.02 -13.32 1.45
N GLY A 156 -2.87 -13.22 0.42
CA GLY A 156 -4.10 -13.99 0.31
C GLY A 156 -5.30 -13.36 1.01
N ASP A 157 -5.22 -12.09 1.38
CA ASP A 157 -6.37 -11.35 1.92
C ASP A 157 -7.36 -11.01 0.83
N PHE A 158 -8.66 -11.25 1.10
CA PHE A 158 -9.75 -10.89 0.21
C PHE A 158 -10.95 -10.40 1.01
N MET A 159 -11.28 -9.12 0.85
CA MET A 159 -12.32 -8.43 1.63
C MET A 159 -13.34 -7.79 0.70
N VAL A 160 -14.59 -7.68 1.17
CA VAL A 160 -15.66 -7.04 0.41
C VAL A 160 -16.54 -6.18 1.30
N THR A 161 -17.06 -5.12 0.73
CA THR A 161 -18.04 -4.26 1.37
C THR A 161 -18.91 -3.54 0.33
N GLU A 162 -19.99 -2.93 0.79
CA GLU A 162 -20.90 -2.15 -0.05
C GLU A 162 -21.19 -0.83 0.63
N VAL A 163 -21.15 0.28 -0.12
CA VAL A 163 -21.40 1.62 0.40
C VAL A 163 -22.30 2.40 -0.54
N GLU A 164 -23.12 3.33 0.01
CA GLU A 164 -24.06 4.12 -0.76
C GLU A 164 -23.50 5.49 -1.17
N LYS A 165 -22.60 6.06 -0.36
CA LYS A 165 -22.10 7.41 -0.55
C LYS A 165 -20.70 7.39 -1.19
N SER A 166 -20.50 8.23 -2.20
CA SER A 166 -19.18 8.44 -2.82
C SER A 166 -18.08 8.80 -1.80
N ARG A 167 -18.45 9.54 -0.75
CA ARG A 167 -17.53 9.89 0.32
C ARG A 167 -17.02 8.67 1.10
N THR A 168 -17.93 7.77 1.49
CA THR A 168 -17.54 6.54 2.19
C THR A 168 -16.64 5.67 1.30
N LEU A 169 -16.92 5.64 -0.01
CA LEU A 169 -16.03 4.98 -0.97
C LEU A 169 -14.63 5.62 -0.95
N LEU A 170 -14.52 6.95 -0.99
CA LEU A 170 -13.22 7.63 -0.91
C LEU A 170 -12.50 7.31 0.40
N ASP A 171 -13.20 7.28 1.54
CA ASP A 171 -12.61 6.91 2.81
C ASP A 171 -12.06 5.47 2.78
N GLU A 172 -12.72 4.51 2.12
CA GLU A 172 -12.22 3.14 1.91
C GLU A 172 -11.01 3.11 0.95
N ILE A 173 -11.04 3.88 -0.13
CA ILE A 173 -9.88 3.99 -1.04
C ILE A 173 -8.67 4.54 -0.29
N TYR A 174 -8.84 5.59 0.51
CA TYR A 174 -7.75 6.14 1.31
C TYR A 174 -7.27 5.19 2.42
N LYS A 175 -8.17 4.42 3.01
CA LYS A 175 -7.88 3.45 4.05
C LYS A 175 -6.96 2.34 3.55
N PHE A 176 -7.27 1.75 2.40
CA PHE A 176 -6.49 0.66 1.82
C PHE A 176 -5.37 1.13 0.90
N SER A 177 -5.44 2.35 0.37
CA SER A 177 -4.45 2.92 -0.56
C SER A 177 -4.02 1.91 -1.64
N PRO A 178 -4.96 1.39 -2.45
CA PRO A 178 -4.67 0.34 -3.41
C PRO A 178 -3.67 0.83 -4.46
N ALA A 179 -2.78 -0.06 -4.92
CA ALA A 179 -1.87 0.23 -6.02
C ALA A 179 -2.61 0.29 -7.37
N GLU A 180 -3.73 -0.44 -7.46
CA GLU A 180 -4.52 -0.53 -8.67
C GLU A 180 -6.01 -0.59 -8.34
N ILE A 181 -6.83 0.13 -9.12
CA ILE A 181 -8.29 0.03 -9.08
C ILE A 181 -8.78 -0.44 -10.44
N ILE A 182 -9.55 -1.53 -10.45
CA ILE A 182 -10.35 -1.96 -11.60
C ILE A 182 -11.79 -1.52 -11.38
N CYS A 183 -12.49 -1.09 -12.43
CA CYS A 183 -13.84 -0.59 -12.29
C CYS A 183 -14.68 -0.74 -13.57
N ASN A 184 -16.01 -0.68 -13.41
CA ASN A 184 -16.93 -0.62 -14.54
C ASN A 184 -17.01 0.80 -15.11
N GLU A 185 -17.47 0.94 -16.34
CA GLU A 185 -17.61 2.26 -17.02
C GLU A 185 -18.52 3.22 -16.24
N SER A 186 -19.59 2.71 -15.63
CA SER A 186 -20.52 3.52 -14.84
C SER A 186 -19.85 4.24 -13.67
N PHE A 187 -18.74 3.74 -13.16
CA PHE A 187 -17.98 4.37 -12.10
C PHE A 187 -17.43 5.75 -12.52
N TYR A 188 -17.04 5.92 -13.80
CA TYR A 188 -16.58 7.22 -14.31
C TYR A 188 -17.68 8.29 -14.33
N MET A 189 -18.94 7.87 -14.27
CA MET A 189 -20.11 8.78 -14.24
C MET A 189 -20.66 8.97 -12.83
N SER A 190 -20.02 8.38 -11.80
CA SER A 190 -20.53 8.40 -10.42
C SER A 190 -20.31 9.72 -9.66
N GLY A 191 -19.66 10.71 -10.27
CA GLY A 191 -19.33 11.99 -9.63
C GLY A 191 -18.16 11.94 -8.65
N VAL A 192 -17.40 10.85 -8.62
CA VAL A 192 -16.15 10.76 -7.85
C VAL A 192 -15.02 11.48 -8.60
N ASP A 193 -14.22 12.27 -7.89
CA ASP A 193 -13.07 12.95 -8.47
C ASP A 193 -11.94 11.94 -8.79
N LEU A 194 -11.90 11.52 -10.05
CA LEU A 194 -10.91 10.55 -10.53
C LEU A 194 -9.52 11.18 -10.71
N GLU A 195 -9.45 12.49 -10.93
CA GLU A 195 -8.19 13.21 -11.04
C GLU A 195 -7.44 13.21 -9.69
N GLU A 196 -8.16 13.36 -8.58
CA GLU A 196 -7.58 13.22 -7.25
C GLU A 196 -6.97 11.85 -7.04
N LEU A 197 -7.65 10.77 -7.44
CA LEU A 197 -7.18 9.40 -7.28
C LEU A 197 -5.92 9.13 -8.12
N LYS A 198 -5.88 9.60 -9.36
CA LYS A 198 -4.75 9.39 -10.27
C LYS A 198 -3.54 10.24 -9.91
N ASN A 199 -3.75 11.55 -9.73
CA ASN A 199 -2.65 12.51 -9.64
C ASN A 199 -2.11 12.64 -8.22
N ARG A 200 -2.95 12.52 -7.20
CA ARG A 200 -2.58 12.71 -5.80
C ARG A 200 -2.22 11.40 -5.10
N LEU A 201 -2.98 10.34 -5.35
CA LEU A 201 -2.72 9.02 -4.77
C LEU A 201 -1.87 8.12 -5.67
N HIS A 202 -1.63 8.52 -6.92
CA HIS A 202 -0.89 7.74 -7.92
C HIS A 202 -1.47 6.33 -8.13
N ILE A 203 -2.80 6.19 -8.00
CA ILE A 203 -3.48 4.91 -8.18
C ILE A 203 -3.63 4.63 -9.68
N CYS A 204 -3.25 3.44 -10.10
CA CYS A 204 -3.49 2.97 -11.46
C CYS A 204 -4.97 2.62 -11.64
N MET A 205 -5.68 3.36 -12.50
CA MET A 205 -7.10 3.17 -12.77
C MET A 205 -7.32 2.40 -14.06
N ASN A 206 -7.94 1.23 -13.99
CA ASN A 206 -8.20 0.34 -15.10
C ASN A 206 -9.70 0.09 -15.29
N PRO A 207 -10.37 0.78 -16.22
CA PRO A 207 -11.72 0.41 -16.62
C PRO A 207 -11.70 -0.95 -17.35
N LEU A 208 -12.58 -1.85 -16.98
CA LEU A 208 -12.73 -3.15 -17.60
C LEU A 208 -13.99 -3.19 -18.45
N GLU A 209 -14.00 -4.08 -19.43
CA GLU A 209 -15.14 -4.33 -20.31
C GLU A 209 -16.35 -4.84 -19.50
N GLY A 210 -17.58 -4.51 -19.94
CA GLY A 210 -18.82 -4.77 -19.21
C GLY A 210 -19.05 -6.24 -18.83
N TRP A 211 -18.53 -7.18 -19.63
CA TRP A 211 -18.69 -8.61 -19.36
C TRP A 211 -18.01 -9.09 -18.06
N TYR A 212 -16.94 -8.42 -17.60
CA TYR A 212 -16.33 -8.71 -16.31
C TYR A 212 -17.31 -8.54 -15.13
N PHE A 213 -18.31 -7.68 -15.32
CA PHE A 213 -19.29 -7.30 -14.28
C PHE A 213 -20.66 -7.96 -14.52
N ASP A 214 -20.69 -9.03 -15.33
CA ASP A 214 -21.89 -9.83 -15.50
C ASP A 214 -22.20 -10.61 -14.20
N ASP A 215 -23.42 -10.45 -13.68
CA ASP A 215 -23.80 -11.00 -12.37
C ASP A 215 -23.72 -12.55 -12.35
N GLU A 216 -24.22 -13.22 -13.41
CA GLU A 216 -24.18 -14.67 -13.47
C GLU A 216 -22.74 -15.21 -13.55
N LEU A 217 -21.89 -14.54 -14.32
CA LEU A 217 -20.47 -14.86 -14.43
C LEU A 217 -19.77 -14.68 -13.09
N CYS A 218 -19.96 -13.53 -12.43
CA CYS A 218 -19.36 -13.22 -11.15
C CYS A 218 -19.74 -14.22 -10.06
N VAL A 219 -21.03 -14.51 -9.93
CA VAL A 219 -21.54 -15.50 -8.96
C VAL A 219 -20.97 -16.89 -9.24
N ARG A 220 -20.92 -17.29 -10.51
CA ARG A 220 -20.34 -18.59 -10.91
C ARG A 220 -18.87 -18.67 -10.56
N THR A 221 -18.07 -17.67 -10.94
CA THR A 221 -16.63 -17.62 -10.66
C THR A 221 -16.34 -17.71 -9.16
N ILE A 222 -17.10 -16.98 -8.33
CA ILE A 222 -16.95 -17.06 -6.86
C ILE A 222 -17.27 -18.47 -6.36
N LYS A 223 -18.39 -19.07 -6.78
CA LYS A 223 -18.79 -20.42 -6.34
C LYS A 223 -17.79 -21.50 -6.74
N GLU A 224 -17.29 -21.41 -7.97
CA GLU A 224 -16.28 -22.36 -8.49
C GLU A 224 -14.97 -22.21 -7.72
N HIS A 225 -14.49 -20.98 -7.48
CA HIS A 225 -13.23 -20.73 -6.77
C HIS A 225 -13.27 -21.17 -5.31
N PHE A 226 -14.32 -20.79 -4.58
CA PHE A 226 -14.43 -21.12 -3.14
C PHE A 226 -15.09 -22.48 -2.88
N HIS A 227 -15.42 -23.24 -3.93
CA HIS A 227 -16.07 -24.57 -3.84
C HIS A 227 -17.35 -24.57 -3.00
N VAL A 228 -18.19 -23.53 -3.13
CA VAL A 228 -19.44 -23.40 -2.39
C VAL A 228 -20.64 -23.51 -3.33
N SER A 229 -21.74 -24.09 -2.82
CA SER A 229 -22.97 -24.21 -3.58
C SER A 229 -23.81 -22.92 -3.55
N ALA A 230 -23.66 -22.11 -2.51
CA ALA A 230 -24.43 -20.89 -2.28
C ALA A 230 -23.58 -19.79 -1.66
N LEU A 231 -23.91 -18.51 -1.97
CA LEU A 231 -23.18 -17.32 -1.49
C LEU A 231 -23.38 -17.05 0.01
N GLU A 232 -24.45 -17.57 0.60
CA GLU A 232 -24.74 -17.45 2.03
C GLU A 232 -23.60 -18.02 2.89
N GLY A 233 -22.95 -19.10 2.45
CA GLY A 233 -21.80 -19.68 3.12
C GLY A 233 -20.58 -18.77 3.20
N LEU A 234 -20.51 -17.78 2.31
CA LEU A 234 -19.47 -16.75 2.26
C LEU A 234 -19.91 -15.43 2.90
N GLY A 235 -21.13 -15.34 3.42
CA GLY A 235 -21.68 -14.10 4.00
C GLY A 235 -22.02 -13.02 2.97
N LEU A 236 -22.15 -13.36 1.68
CA LEU A 236 -22.37 -12.40 0.58
C LEU A 236 -23.85 -12.16 0.24
N LYS A 237 -24.78 -12.79 0.94
CA LYS A 237 -26.22 -12.74 0.63
C LYS A 237 -26.78 -11.32 0.45
N ASP A 238 -26.35 -10.38 1.30
CA ASP A 238 -26.87 -9.01 1.35
C ASP A 238 -25.95 -8.00 0.63
N PHE A 239 -24.95 -8.48 -0.12
CA PHE A 239 -23.91 -7.67 -0.77
C PHE A 239 -23.94 -7.86 -2.30
N ALA A 240 -25.00 -7.46 -2.96
CA ALA A 240 -25.17 -7.69 -4.39
C ALA A 240 -24.10 -7.00 -5.26
N CYS A 241 -23.87 -5.68 -5.05
CA CYS A 241 -22.86 -4.95 -5.82
C CYS A 241 -21.44 -5.40 -5.45
N ALA A 242 -21.17 -5.69 -4.17
CA ALA A 242 -19.87 -6.18 -3.73
C ALA A 242 -19.59 -7.61 -4.25
N THR A 243 -20.61 -8.44 -4.44
CA THR A 243 -20.49 -9.75 -5.08
C THR A 243 -20.03 -9.60 -6.54
N ILE A 244 -20.61 -8.68 -7.29
CA ILE A 244 -20.16 -8.38 -8.66
C ILE A 244 -18.73 -7.87 -8.66
N ALA A 245 -18.37 -6.96 -7.75
CA ALA A 245 -16.99 -6.47 -7.60
C ALA A 245 -16.01 -7.60 -7.29
N ALA A 246 -16.38 -8.53 -6.39
CA ALA A 246 -15.56 -9.68 -6.03
C ALA A 246 -15.37 -10.65 -7.19
N GLY A 247 -16.43 -10.97 -7.92
CA GLY A 247 -16.37 -11.83 -9.10
C GLY A 247 -15.52 -11.23 -10.22
N ALA A 248 -15.68 -9.94 -10.48
CA ALA A 248 -14.88 -9.21 -11.47
C ALA A 248 -13.39 -9.18 -11.07
N LEU A 249 -13.09 -8.91 -9.79
CA LEU A 249 -11.72 -8.93 -9.28
C LEU A 249 -11.10 -10.33 -9.43
N LEU A 250 -11.82 -11.36 -9.03
CA LEU A 250 -11.34 -12.74 -9.13
C LEU A 250 -11.10 -13.15 -10.58
N THR A 251 -12.01 -12.82 -11.49
CA THR A 251 -11.84 -13.05 -12.95
C THR A 251 -10.61 -12.34 -13.48
N TYR A 252 -10.42 -11.08 -13.15
CA TYR A 252 -9.24 -10.31 -13.54
C TYR A 252 -7.94 -10.91 -13.01
N LEU A 253 -7.94 -11.35 -11.75
CA LEU A 253 -6.76 -11.99 -11.15
C LEU A 253 -6.45 -13.34 -11.80
N LEU A 254 -7.45 -14.18 -12.10
CA LEU A 254 -7.27 -15.44 -12.79
C LEU A 254 -6.71 -15.24 -14.21
N GLU A 255 -7.18 -14.23 -14.92
CA GLU A 255 -6.70 -13.92 -16.26
C GLU A 255 -5.28 -13.35 -16.28
N THR A 256 -4.93 -12.50 -15.32
CA THR A 256 -3.61 -11.89 -15.24
C THR A 256 -2.55 -12.83 -14.69
N GLN A 257 -2.89 -13.63 -13.69
CA GLN A 257 -1.94 -14.55 -13.06
C GLN A 257 -1.83 -15.90 -13.76
N LYS A 258 -2.83 -16.31 -14.57
CA LYS A 258 -2.88 -17.59 -15.29
C LYS A 258 -2.69 -18.82 -14.40
N THR A 259 -3.00 -18.71 -13.11
CA THR A 259 -2.88 -19.75 -12.09
C THR A 259 -4.14 -19.78 -11.25
N PRO A 260 -4.54 -20.96 -10.72
CA PRO A 260 -5.66 -21.07 -9.79
C PRO A 260 -5.30 -20.36 -8.49
N LEU A 261 -5.83 -19.32 -8.09
CA LEU A 261 -5.52 -18.48 -6.91
C LEU A 261 -5.90 -19.18 -5.58
N ASP A 262 -5.53 -20.43 -5.39
CA ASP A 262 -5.99 -21.27 -4.28
C ASP A 262 -5.58 -20.80 -2.88
N HIS A 263 -4.68 -19.83 -2.78
CA HIS A 263 -4.33 -19.19 -1.51
C HIS A 263 -5.33 -18.09 -1.11
N LEU A 264 -6.18 -17.62 -2.04
CA LEU A 264 -7.35 -16.79 -1.73
C LEU A 264 -8.49 -17.72 -1.26
N ARG A 265 -8.44 -18.18 -0.01
CA ARG A 265 -9.34 -19.22 0.49
C ARG A 265 -10.61 -18.71 1.15
N ALA A 266 -10.62 -17.46 1.56
CA ALA A 266 -11.75 -16.85 2.23
C ALA A 266 -12.03 -15.46 1.67
N ILE A 267 -13.31 -15.17 1.52
CA ILE A 267 -13.78 -13.82 1.27
C ILE A 267 -14.40 -13.29 2.56
N MET A 268 -14.00 -12.09 2.98
CA MET A 268 -14.42 -11.52 4.26
C MET A 268 -15.31 -10.29 4.03
N PRO A 269 -16.63 -10.42 4.16
CA PRO A 269 -17.52 -9.28 4.20
C PRO A 269 -17.24 -8.45 5.46
N TYR A 270 -17.15 -7.15 5.32
CA TYR A 270 -17.00 -6.25 6.46
C TYR A 270 -17.91 -5.03 6.37
N ALA A 271 -18.33 -4.53 7.53
CA ALA A 271 -19.08 -3.28 7.63
C ALA A 271 -18.11 -2.12 7.89
N THR A 272 -18.23 -1.05 7.11
CA THR A 272 -17.37 0.14 7.25
C THR A 272 -17.52 0.82 8.62
N GLU A 273 -18.65 0.60 9.29
CA GLU A 273 -18.96 1.18 10.60
C GLU A 273 -18.31 0.48 11.79
N ARG A 274 -17.54 -0.60 11.58
CA ARG A 274 -16.87 -1.35 12.67
C ARG A 274 -15.57 -0.73 13.17
N SER A 275 -15.05 0.24 12.48
CA SER A 275 -13.85 0.98 12.88
C SER A 275 -14.10 2.48 12.88
N MET A 276 -13.30 3.22 13.66
CA MET A 276 -13.29 4.68 13.65
C MET A 276 -12.96 5.18 12.25
N ILE A 277 -13.78 6.07 11.73
CA ILE A 277 -13.54 6.67 10.43
C ILE A 277 -12.54 7.82 10.58
N ILE A 278 -11.48 7.76 9.78
CA ILE A 278 -10.43 8.77 9.70
C ILE A 278 -10.29 9.16 8.24
N ASP A 279 -10.67 10.37 7.88
CA ASP A 279 -10.58 10.85 6.51
C ASP A 279 -9.11 11.10 6.08
N SER A 280 -8.91 11.29 4.79
CA SER A 280 -7.58 11.50 4.19
C SER A 280 -6.84 12.70 4.77
N SER A 281 -7.54 13.81 4.99
CA SER A 281 -6.98 15.02 5.57
C SER A 281 -6.52 14.78 7.01
N THR A 282 -7.32 14.07 7.80
CA THR A 282 -6.97 13.71 9.18
C THR A 282 -5.80 12.74 9.25
N ARG A 283 -5.75 11.69 8.40
CA ARG A 283 -4.60 10.77 8.32
C ARG A 283 -3.30 11.51 8.07
N ARG A 284 -3.32 12.43 7.12
CA ARG A 284 -2.19 13.30 6.77
C ARG A 284 -1.84 14.27 7.88
N ASN A 285 -2.80 15.00 8.42
CA ASN A 285 -2.59 16.03 9.43
C ASN A 285 -2.07 15.46 10.76
N LEU A 286 -2.46 14.24 11.11
CA LEU A 286 -1.97 13.52 12.29
C LEU A 286 -0.68 12.73 12.01
N GLU A 287 -0.21 12.69 10.77
CA GLU A 287 1.03 11.97 10.38
C GLU A 287 1.01 10.51 10.89
N LEU A 288 -0.06 9.78 10.57
CA LEU A 288 -0.29 8.46 11.17
C LEU A 288 0.75 7.43 10.72
N THR A 289 1.02 7.35 9.42
CA THR A 289 1.90 6.31 8.84
C THR A 289 3.15 6.88 8.20
N GLU A 290 3.15 8.16 7.82
CA GLU A 290 4.28 8.85 7.20
C GLU A 290 4.27 10.34 7.58
N ALA A 291 5.46 10.97 7.58
CA ALA A 291 5.63 12.39 7.85
C ALA A 291 5.15 13.23 6.66
N LEU A 292 4.51 14.37 6.94
CA LEU A 292 3.84 15.23 5.94
C LEU A 292 4.79 15.76 4.86
N ARG A 293 5.99 16.19 5.26
CA ARG A 293 6.96 16.85 4.36
C ARG A 293 7.83 15.85 3.58
N GLU A 294 8.39 14.88 4.27
CA GLU A 294 9.41 13.98 3.71
C GLU A 294 8.80 12.69 3.16
N LYS A 295 7.51 12.41 3.43
CA LYS A 295 6.80 11.17 3.06
C LYS A 295 7.56 9.91 3.46
N VAL A 296 8.27 9.97 4.59
CA VAL A 296 8.98 8.84 5.21
C VAL A 296 8.31 8.41 6.49
N LYS A 297 8.55 7.18 6.91
CA LYS A 297 8.01 6.63 8.16
C LYS A 297 8.48 7.40 9.40
N ARG A 298 9.74 7.87 9.41
CA ARG A 298 10.30 8.62 10.55
C ARG A 298 9.52 9.92 10.78
N GLY A 299 9.13 10.15 12.03
CA GLY A 299 8.33 11.32 12.41
C GLY A 299 6.82 11.07 12.38
N SER A 300 6.36 9.85 12.05
CA SER A 300 4.95 9.44 12.11
C SER A 300 4.61 8.71 13.41
N LEU A 301 3.29 8.52 13.67
CA LEU A 301 2.84 7.68 14.79
C LEU A 301 3.32 6.22 14.62
N LEU A 302 3.24 5.68 13.40
CA LEU A 302 3.72 4.34 13.08
C LEU A 302 5.21 4.18 13.41
N TRP A 303 6.05 5.19 13.16
CA TRP A 303 7.47 5.13 13.52
C TRP A 303 7.70 4.97 15.03
N VAL A 304 6.88 5.60 15.85
CA VAL A 304 6.96 5.46 17.32
C VAL A 304 6.55 4.07 17.75
N LEU A 305 5.42 3.57 17.23
CA LEU A 305 4.78 2.34 17.70
C LEU A 305 5.39 1.08 17.11
N ASP A 306 5.98 1.15 15.92
CA ASP A 306 6.49 -0.01 15.22
C ASP A 306 7.90 -0.38 15.67
N LYS A 307 7.95 -1.39 16.52
CA LYS A 307 9.14 -2.13 16.96
C LYS A 307 8.97 -3.63 16.71
N THR A 308 8.14 -3.96 15.74
CA THR A 308 7.91 -5.34 15.31
C THR A 308 9.20 -5.99 14.80
N LYS A 309 9.26 -7.30 14.83
CA LYS A 309 10.38 -8.11 14.37
C LYS A 309 10.12 -8.74 13.01
N THR A 310 8.85 -8.86 12.63
CA THR A 310 8.41 -9.50 11.38
C THR A 310 7.71 -8.48 10.47
N ALA A 311 7.83 -8.69 9.16
CA ALA A 311 7.11 -7.89 8.18
C ALA A 311 5.58 -8.03 8.33
N MET A 312 5.11 -9.24 8.67
CA MET A 312 3.69 -9.52 8.95
C MET A 312 3.18 -8.70 10.14
N GLY A 313 3.95 -8.62 11.23
CA GLY A 313 3.64 -7.80 12.39
C GLY A 313 3.60 -6.31 12.05
N ALA A 314 4.52 -5.83 11.22
CA ALA A 314 4.53 -4.44 10.78
C ALA A 314 3.28 -4.07 9.96
N ARG A 315 2.84 -4.95 9.04
CA ARG A 315 1.59 -4.79 8.29
C ARG A 315 0.36 -4.80 9.21
N MET A 316 0.31 -5.73 10.15
CA MET A 316 -0.78 -5.84 11.12
C MET A 316 -0.87 -4.59 12.02
N LEU A 317 0.25 -4.09 12.53
CA LEU A 317 0.29 -2.88 13.34
C LEU A 317 -0.13 -1.63 12.54
N ARG A 318 0.28 -1.54 11.28
CA ARG A 318 -0.21 -0.50 10.36
C ARG A 318 -1.71 -0.55 10.22
N SER A 319 -2.28 -1.74 10.00
CA SER A 319 -3.73 -1.94 9.92
C SER A 319 -4.44 -1.52 11.21
N PHE A 320 -3.87 -1.77 12.39
CA PHE A 320 -4.43 -1.29 13.66
C PHE A 320 -4.54 0.24 13.71
N ILE A 321 -3.50 0.95 13.23
CA ILE A 321 -3.48 2.43 13.19
C ILE A 321 -4.48 2.97 12.16
N GLU A 322 -4.61 2.30 11.02
CA GLU A 322 -5.50 2.71 9.94
C GLU A 322 -6.96 2.39 10.21
N GLN A 323 -7.23 1.42 11.10
CA GLN A 323 -8.57 0.92 11.45
C GLN A 323 -8.75 0.83 12.98
N PRO A 324 -8.76 1.96 13.71
CA PRO A 324 -8.97 1.94 15.16
C PRO A 324 -10.35 1.37 15.49
N LEU A 325 -10.44 0.65 16.60
CA LEU A 325 -11.66 -0.03 17.02
C LEU A 325 -12.65 0.95 17.65
N ILE A 326 -13.94 0.62 17.54
CA ILE A 326 -15.04 1.33 18.24
C ILE A 326 -15.80 0.40 19.20
N ASP A 327 -15.44 -0.86 19.26
CA ASP A 327 -15.97 -1.83 20.20
C ASP A 327 -15.16 -1.80 21.49
N GLU A 328 -15.85 -1.54 22.62
CA GLU A 328 -15.22 -1.43 23.95
C GLU A 328 -14.57 -2.75 24.38
N HIS A 329 -15.20 -3.90 24.11
CA HIS A 329 -14.65 -5.20 24.45
C HIS A 329 -13.37 -5.47 23.69
N ALA A 330 -13.40 -5.37 22.36
CA ALA A 330 -12.25 -5.63 21.51
C ALA A 330 -11.06 -4.69 21.83
N ILE A 331 -11.33 -3.43 22.25
CA ILE A 331 -10.28 -2.52 22.70
C ILE A 331 -9.67 -3.03 24.02
N ASN A 332 -10.50 -3.43 24.99
CA ASN A 332 -10.03 -3.90 26.27
C ASN A 332 -9.27 -5.22 26.17
N ASP A 333 -9.69 -6.14 25.31
CA ASP A 333 -9.00 -7.42 25.06
C ASP A 333 -7.56 -7.19 24.57
N ARG A 334 -7.36 -6.22 23.64
CA ARG A 334 -6.01 -5.79 23.26
C ARG A 334 -5.21 -5.18 24.39
N LEU A 335 -5.86 -4.30 25.18
CA LEU A 335 -5.22 -3.68 26.36
C LEU A 335 -4.83 -4.71 27.41
N ASP A 336 -5.65 -5.76 27.62
CA ASP A 336 -5.37 -6.85 28.55
C ASP A 336 -4.17 -7.68 28.09
N ALA A 337 -4.08 -7.97 26.78
CA ALA A 337 -2.93 -8.65 26.20
C ALA A 337 -1.63 -7.85 26.40
N ILE A 338 -1.64 -6.55 26.11
CA ILE A 338 -0.47 -5.68 26.28
C ILE A 338 -0.08 -5.58 27.76
N GLU A 339 -1.06 -5.45 28.66
CA GLU A 339 -0.79 -5.41 30.09
C GLU A 339 -0.16 -6.70 30.61
N GLU A 340 -0.66 -7.84 30.15
CA GLU A 340 -0.12 -9.14 30.54
C GLU A 340 1.30 -9.33 30.01
N ILE A 341 1.56 -8.97 28.74
CA ILE A 341 2.90 -9.01 28.13
C ILE A 341 3.86 -8.11 28.92
N ASN A 342 3.44 -6.92 29.34
CA ASN A 342 4.29 -6.02 30.12
C ASN A 342 4.60 -6.54 31.53
N LYS A 343 3.72 -7.33 32.15
CA LYS A 343 3.98 -8.00 33.43
C LYS A 343 4.98 -9.15 33.30
N ARG A 344 5.19 -9.68 32.08
CA ARG A 344 6.06 -10.80 31.76
C ARG A 344 7.24 -10.35 30.86
N GLU A 345 8.05 -9.45 31.36
CA GLU A 345 9.13 -8.84 30.57
C GLU A 345 10.13 -9.85 30.02
N MET A 346 10.49 -10.89 30.77
CA MET A 346 11.44 -11.92 30.33
C MET A 346 10.86 -12.70 29.15
N ASP A 347 9.61 -13.16 29.26
CA ASP A 347 8.94 -13.89 28.20
C ASP A 347 8.78 -13.01 26.95
N ARG A 348 8.46 -11.72 27.15
CA ARG A 348 8.37 -10.73 26.06
C ARG A 348 9.67 -10.63 25.27
N GLU A 349 10.80 -10.44 25.93
CA GLU A 349 12.09 -10.31 25.23
C GLU A 349 12.50 -11.64 24.59
N GLU A 350 12.27 -12.78 25.24
CA GLU A 350 12.56 -14.09 24.69
C GLU A 350 11.72 -14.41 23.46
N ILE A 351 10.42 -14.13 23.47
CA ILE A 351 9.55 -14.28 22.28
C ILE A 351 10.05 -13.39 21.15
N ARG A 352 10.45 -12.15 21.45
CA ARG A 352 10.98 -11.22 20.44
C ARG A 352 12.27 -11.72 19.78
N GLU A 353 13.13 -12.43 20.51
CA GLU A 353 14.32 -13.07 19.94
C GLU A 353 13.95 -14.22 19.02
N TYR A 354 12.94 -15.05 19.38
CA TYR A 354 12.45 -16.12 18.52
C TYR A 354 11.70 -15.60 17.28
N LEU A 355 11.13 -14.41 17.32
CA LEU A 355 10.50 -13.78 16.15
C LEU A 355 11.52 -13.25 15.14
N ASN A 356 12.75 -12.93 15.58
CA ASN A 356 13.75 -12.29 14.73
C ASN A 356 14.15 -13.10 13.49
N PRO A 357 14.33 -14.45 13.55
CA PRO A 357 14.63 -15.28 12.38
C PRO A 357 13.40 -15.68 11.56
N ILE A 358 12.19 -15.22 11.91
CA ILE A 358 10.97 -15.55 11.18
C ILE A 358 10.85 -14.65 9.95
N TYR A 359 10.87 -15.26 8.79
CA TYR A 359 10.63 -14.61 7.50
C TYR A 359 9.13 -14.36 7.29
N ASP A 360 8.81 -13.65 6.22
CA ASP A 360 7.44 -13.32 5.85
C ASP A 360 6.67 -14.57 5.37
N LEU A 361 6.05 -15.29 6.31
CA LEU A 361 5.31 -16.53 6.02
C LEU A 361 4.11 -16.29 5.10
N GLU A 362 3.43 -15.13 5.20
CA GLU A 362 2.29 -14.80 4.33
C GLU A 362 2.75 -14.74 2.87
N ARG A 363 3.82 -13.99 2.58
CA ARG A 363 4.37 -13.86 1.22
C ARG A 363 5.07 -15.13 0.73
N LEU A 364 5.68 -15.90 1.64
CA LEU A 364 6.25 -17.21 1.29
C LEU A 364 5.17 -18.20 0.86
N VAL A 365 4.05 -18.24 1.55
CA VAL A 365 2.89 -19.04 1.15
C VAL A 365 2.34 -18.59 -0.20
N GLY A 366 2.27 -17.29 -0.46
CA GLY A 366 1.93 -16.77 -1.77
C GLY A 366 2.85 -17.32 -2.87
N LYS A 367 4.17 -17.24 -2.69
CA LYS A 367 5.15 -17.81 -3.64
C LYS A 367 4.97 -19.32 -3.84
N ILE A 368 4.70 -20.06 -2.77
CA ILE A 368 4.45 -21.51 -2.84
C ILE A 368 3.22 -21.79 -3.68
N SER A 369 2.14 -21.06 -3.47
CA SER A 369 0.88 -21.18 -4.21
C SER A 369 1.02 -20.85 -5.69
N TYR A 370 1.82 -19.82 -6.03
CA TYR A 370 2.15 -19.48 -7.42
C TYR A 370 3.21 -20.41 -8.04
N GLN A 371 3.64 -21.44 -7.34
CA GLN A 371 4.72 -22.34 -7.77
C GLN A 371 6.03 -21.60 -8.14
N SER A 372 6.21 -20.38 -7.67
CA SER A 372 7.39 -19.55 -7.90
C SER A 372 8.44 -19.66 -6.79
N ALA A 373 8.11 -20.30 -5.65
CA ALA A 373 9.03 -20.52 -4.56
C ALA A 373 10.22 -21.40 -5.01
N ASN A 374 11.41 -20.90 -4.71
CA ASN A 374 12.67 -21.57 -4.97
C ASN A 374 13.15 -22.37 -3.72
N PRO A 375 14.20 -23.19 -3.82
CA PRO A 375 14.70 -23.97 -2.68
C PRO A 375 15.11 -23.13 -1.46
N ARG A 376 15.64 -21.92 -1.66
CA ARG A 376 16.00 -21.00 -0.56
C ARG A 376 14.78 -20.43 0.14
N ASP A 377 13.67 -20.19 -0.61
CA ASP A 377 12.40 -19.78 -0.02
C ASP A 377 11.87 -20.87 0.92
N LEU A 378 12.02 -22.17 0.57
CA LEU A 378 11.62 -23.29 1.44
C LEU A 378 12.54 -23.44 2.65
N ILE A 379 13.83 -23.14 2.54
CA ILE A 379 14.73 -23.09 3.71
C ILE A 379 14.38 -21.91 4.63
N ALA A 380 14.06 -20.74 4.07
CA ALA A 380 13.56 -19.60 4.86
C ALA A 380 12.25 -19.96 5.59
N PHE A 381 11.35 -20.69 4.91
CA PHE A 381 10.12 -21.22 5.52
C PHE A 381 10.46 -22.21 6.64
N LYS A 382 11.34 -23.18 6.42
CA LYS A 382 11.82 -24.14 7.45
C LYS A 382 12.39 -23.41 8.67
N SER A 383 13.30 -22.44 8.44
CA SER A 383 13.87 -21.65 9.52
C SER A 383 12.82 -20.92 10.33
N SER A 384 11.80 -20.37 9.66
CA SER A 384 10.71 -19.67 10.33
C SER A 384 9.88 -20.59 11.22
N ILE A 385 9.44 -21.73 10.69
CA ILE A 385 8.59 -22.67 11.44
C ILE A 385 9.34 -23.37 12.57
N SER A 386 10.66 -23.50 12.51
CA SER A 386 11.45 -24.07 13.59
C SER A 386 11.38 -23.28 14.89
N MET A 387 11.00 -22.00 14.86
CA MET A 387 10.83 -21.17 16.04
C MET A 387 9.46 -21.31 16.71
N LEU A 388 8.48 -21.83 16.01
CA LEU A 388 7.09 -21.88 16.47
C LEU A 388 6.88 -22.68 17.76
N PRO A 389 7.48 -23.86 17.97
CA PRO A 389 7.32 -24.60 19.21
C PRO A 389 7.80 -23.81 20.45
N TYR A 390 8.88 -23.06 20.33
CA TYR A 390 9.44 -22.25 21.43
C TYR A 390 8.48 -21.10 21.75
N ILE A 391 8.03 -20.35 20.76
CA ILE A 391 7.06 -19.26 20.92
C ILE A 391 5.78 -19.81 21.55
N LYS A 392 5.23 -20.90 21.01
CA LYS A 392 4.00 -21.52 21.50
C LYS A 392 4.12 -22.00 22.94
N GLY A 393 5.30 -22.51 23.30
CA GLY A 393 5.60 -22.92 24.68
C GLY A 393 5.52 -21.77 25.66
N LEU A 394 6.03 -20.58 25.30
CA LEU A 394 6.00 -19.38 26.13
C LEU A 394 4.59 -18.79 26.25
N ILE A 395 3.87 -18.66 25.12
CA ILE A 395 2.52 -18.04 25.13
C ILE A 395 1.44 -18.90 25.82
N LYS A 396 1.68 -20.18 26.02
CA LYS A 396 0.77 -21.10 26.72
C LYS A 396 0.38 -20.62 28.12
N GLU A 397 1.30 -19.95 28.79
CA GLU A 397 1.12 -19.46 30.18
C GLU A 397 0.34 -18.15 30.26
N PHE A 398 0.05 -17.47 29.13
CA PHE A 398 -0.72 -16.24 29.10
C PHE A 398 -2.23 -16.55 29.23
N LYS A 399 -2.97 -15.63 29.86
CA LYS A 399 -4.37 -15.84 30.23
C LYS A 399 -5.36 -14.90 29.57
N SER A 400 -4.90 -13.78 29.01
CA SER A 400 -5.78 -12.85 28.30
C SER A 400 -6.42 -13.51 27.09
N GLU A 401 -7.65 -13.17 26.77
CA GLU A 401 -8.45 -13.78 25.71
C GLU A 401 -7.73 -13.70 24.34
N GLU A 402 -7.16 -12.54 24.04
CA GLU A 402 -6.36 -12.35 22.81
C GLU A 402 -5.14 -13.27 22.75
N MET A 403 -4.39 -13.43 23.85
CA MET A 403 -3.22 -14.30 23.89
C MET A 403 -3.62 -15.79 23.79
N GLN A 404 -4.73 -16.17 24.39
CA GLN A 404 -5.28 -17.52 24.24
C GLN A 404 -5.75 -17.79 22.80
N SER A 405 -6.42 -16.81 22.19
CA SER A 405 -6.80 -16.89 20.77
C SER A 405 -5.57 -17.04 19.86
N ILE A 406 -4.47 -16.34 20.15
CA ILE A 406 -3.20 -16.48 19.40
C ILE A 406 -2.64 -17.89 19.60
N TYR A 407 -2.62 -18.41 20.83
CA TYR A 407 -2.14 -19.75 21.14
C TYR A 407 -2.92 -20.85 20.40
N GLU A 408 -4.24 -20.77 20.37
CA GLU A 408 -5.13 -21.74 19.70
C GLU A 408 -4.97 -21.72 18.17
N ASN A 409 -4.74 -20.53 17.60
CA ASN A 409 -4.59 -20.35 16.16
C ASN A 409 -3.15 -20.57 15.65
N MET A 410 -2.17 -20.69 16.54
CA MET A 410 -0.78 -20.97 16.19
C MET A 410 -0.56 -22.48 16.13
N ASP A 411 -0.34 -23.01 14.94
CA ASP A 411 0.11 -24.37 14.72
C ASP A 411 1.65 -24.41 14.74
N ASP A 412 2.24 -25.44 15.31
CA ASP A 412 3.70 -25.60 15.34
C ASP A 412 4.31 -26.11 14.03
N LEU A 413 3.45 -26.61 13.10
CA LEU A 413 3.82 -27.05 11.75
C LEU A 413 4.99 -28.05 11.75
N GLN A 414 5.10 -28.89 12.78
CA GLN A 414 6.22 -29.79 13.00
C GLN A 414 6.36 -30.82 11.87
N ASP A 415 5.24 -31.29 11.30
CA ASP A 415 5.19 -32.19 10.16
C ASP A 415 5.86 -31.57 8.90
N LEU A 416 5.61 -30.27 8.66
CA LEU A 416 6.23 -29.55 7.55
C LEU A 416 7.72 -29.28 7.81
N PHE A 417 8.08 -29.00 9.06
CA PHE A 417 9.48 -28.86 9.44
C PHE A 417 10.26 -30.15 9.18
N GLU A 418 9.75 -31.31 9.66
CA GLU A 418 10.37 -32.61 9.48
C GLU A 418 10.50 -32.98 7.99
N LEU A 419 9.46 -32.70 7.18
CA LEU A 419 9.51 -32.90 5.74
C LEU A 419 10.65 -32.12 5.09
N LEU A 420 10.78 -30.83 5.40
CA LEU A 420 11.79 -29.95 4.82
C LEU A 420 13.18 -30.28 5.34
N ASP A 421 13.30 -30.61 6.63
CA ASP A 421 14.57 -30.98 7.23
C ASP A 421 15.11 -32.30 6.66
N ALA A 422 14.26 -33.26 6.41
CA ALA A 422 14.66 -34.52 5.79
C ALA A 422 15.02 -34.38 4.30
N SER A 423 14.38 -33.46 3.58
CA SER A 423 14.39 -33.47 2.11
C SER A 423 15.33 -32.47 1.44
N ILE A 424 15.49 -31.25 1.97
CA ILE A 424 16.22 -30.15 1.30
C ILE A 424 17.55 -29.88 2.02
N ILE A 425 18.63 -29.68 1.26
CA ILE A 425 19.93 -29.29 1.83
C ILE A 425 19.89 -27.91 2.47
N GLU A 426 20.78 -27.63 3.43
CA GLU A 426 20.81 -26.36 4.17
C GLU A 426 21.14 -25.14 3.29
N GLU A 427 22.04 -25.31 2.33
CA GLU A 427 22.47 -24.24 1.42
C GLU A 427 22.19 -24.61 -0.04
N PRO A 428 20.92 -24.54 -0.48
CA PRO A 428 20.59 -24.90 -1.86
C PRO A 428 21.04 -23.81 -2.83
N PRO A 429 21.33 -24.18 -4.11
CA PRO A 429 21.63 -23.23 -5.17
C PRO A 429 20.44 -22.33 -5.46
N LEU A 430 20.69 -21.16 -6.06
CA LEU A 430 19.63 -20.21 -6.46
C LEU A 430 18.79 -20.75 -7.63
N ALA A 431 19.48 -21.36 -8.61
CA ALA A 431 18.85 -21.85 -9.82
C ALA A 431 18.54 -23.35 -9.67
N MET A 432 17.26 -23.70 -9.77
CA MET A 432 16.79 -25.09 -9.70
C MET A 432 17.45 -26.00 -10.75
N LYS A 433 17.89 -25.43 -11.88
CA LYS A 433 18.58 -26.18 -12.97
C LYS A 433 20.01 -26.56 -12.67
N GLU A 434 20.58 -26.09 -11.56
CA GLU A 434 21.94 -26.43 -11.15
C GLU A 434 22.03 -27.78 -10.40
N GLY A 435 20.87 -28.29 -9.94
CA GLY A 435 20.79 -29.51 -9.13
C GLY A 435 21.39 -29.32 -7.74
N GLY A 436 21.51 -30.42 -6.98
CA GLY A 436 22.02 -30.36 -5.61
C GLY A 436 21.06 -29.74 -4.63
N ILE A 437 19.76 -30.00 -4.78
CA ILE A 437 18.68 -29.47 -3.95
C ILE A 437 18.31 -30.45 -2.84
N ILE A 438 18.27 -31.74 -3.14
CA ILE A 438 17.76 -32.79 -2.26
C ILE A 438 18.86 -33.32 -1.36
N LYS A 439 18.59 -33.60 -0.09
CA LYS A 439 19.53 -34.20 0.86
C LYS A 439 19.92 -35.62 0.46
N ASP A 440 21.16 -36.00 0.77
CA ASP A 440 21.64 -37.39 0.61
C ASP A 440 20.83 -38.32 1.52
N GLY A 441 20.42 -39.48 0.99
CA GLY A 441 19.59 -40.44 1.72
C GLY A 441 18.10 -40.21 1.69
N TYR A 442 17.64 -39.08 1.12
CA TYR A 442 16.19 -38.81 1.01
C TYR A 442 15.52 -39.63 -0.11
N HIS A 443 16.22 -39.82 -1.22
CA HIS A 443 15.66 -40.57 -2.36
C HIS A 443 16.74 -41.43 -3.05
N GLU A 444 16.53 -42.76 -3.04
CA GLU A 444 17.52 -43.72 -3.50
C GLU A 444 18.01 -43.49 -4.95
N GLN A 445 17.11 -43.14 -5.87
CA GLN A 445 17.48 -42.88 -7.27
C GLN A 445 18.35 -41.63 -7.43
N VAL A 446 18.09 -40.57 -6.60
CA VAL A 446 18.93 -39.35 -6.59
C VAL A 446 20.33 -39.70 -6.16
N ASP A 447 20.47 -40.49 -5.10
CA ASP A 447 21.76 -40.93 -4.59
C ASP A 447 22.51 -41.79 -5.62
N ASN A 448 21.81 -42.68 -6.31
CA ASN A 448 22.38 -43.49 -7.37
C ASN A 448 22.88 -42.63 -8.55
N PHE A 449 22.12 -41.61 -8.98
CA PHE A 449 22.58 -40.70 -10.04
C PHE A 449 23.74 -39.80 -9.60
N ARG A 450 23.82 -39.37 -8.34
CA ARG A 450 24.97 -38.63 -7.77
C ARG A 450 26.21 -39.50 -7.73
N GLN A 451 26.07 -40.75 -7.32
CA GLN A 451 27.17 -41.70 -7.34
C GLN A 451 27.69 -41.95 -8.76
N ALA A 452 26.77 -42.10 -9.73
CA ALA A 452 27.18 -42.25 -11.15
C ALA A 452 27.94 -41.01 -11.66
N LYS A 453 27.52 -39.80 -11.29
CA LYS A 453 28.21 -38.55 -11.63
C LYS A 453 29.61 -38.48 -10.99
N THR A 454 29.74 -38.89 -9.72
CA THR A 454 30.99 -38.89 -8.98
C THR A 454 31.99 -39.98 -9.53
N LYS A 455 31.45 -41.20 -9.72
CA LYS A 455 32.23 -42.29 -10.34
C LYS A 455 32.63 -41.98 -11.78
N GLY A 456 31.80 -41.19 -12.49
CA GLY A 456 32.14 -40.74 -13.84
C GLY A 456 33.46 -39.97 -13.92
N LYS A 457 33.78 -39.13 -12.95
CA LYS A 457 35.09 -38.46 -12.88
C LYS A 457 36.23 -39.44 -12.68
N THR A 458 36.03 -40.48 -11.86
CA THR A 458 36.98 -41.54 -11.64
C THR A 458 37.16 -42.36 -12.90
N TRP A 459 36.09 -42.73 -13.58
CA TRP A 459 36.15 -43.48 -14.85
C TRP A 459 36.84 -42.66 -15.96
N LEU A 460 36.63 -41.36 -16.03
CA LEU A 460 37.34 -40.50 -16.97
C LEU A 460 38.83 -40.42 -16.66
N ALA A 461 39.21 -40.34 -15.36
CA ALA A 461 40.61 -40.35 -14.93
C ALA A 461 41.28 -41.71 -15.18
N GLU A 462 40.58 -42.82 -14.96
CA GLU A 462 41.01 -44.16 -15.26
C GLU A 462 41.18 -44.35 -16.77
N LEU A 463 40.24 -43.88 -17.59
CA LEU A 463 40.36 -43.89 -19.05
C LEU A 463 41.55 -43.05 -19.50
N GLU A 464 41.74 -41.86 -18.95
CA GLU A 464 42.90 -41.01 -19.27
C GLU A 464 44.23 -41.70 -18.94
N ALA A 465 44.34 -42.34 -17.78
CA ALA A 465 45.51 -43.11 -17.39
C ALA A 465 45.74 -44.31 -18.32
N SER A 466 44.70 -45.08 -18.59
CA SER A 466 44.77 -46.24 -19.50
C SER A 466 45.17 -45.86 -20.92
N GLU A 467 44.58 -44.79 -21.45
CA GLU A 467 44.90 -44.28 -22.77
C GLU A 467 46.33 -43.70 -22.85
N ARG A 468 46.84 -43.05 -21.79
CA ARG A 468 48.26 -42.63 -21.70
C ARG A 468 49.20 -43.79 -21.71
N GLU A 469 48.84 -44.85 -20.98
CA GLU A 469 49.68 -46.07 -20.94
C GLU A 469 49.68 -46.77 -22.28
N LYS A 470 48.54 -46.96 -22.91
CA LYS A 470 48.42 -47.63 -24.22
C LYS A 470 49.11 -46.85 -25.36
N THR A 471 48.96 -45.55 -25.38
CA THR A 471 49.43 -44.69 -26.49
C THR A 471 50.84 -44.15 -26.26
N GLY A 472 51.38 -44.16 -25.01
CA GLY A 472 52.63 -43.51 -24.65
C GLY A 472 52.59 -41.97 -24.68
N ILE A 473 51.43 -41.36 -24.92
CA ILE A 473 51.25 -39.89 -25.03
C ILE A 473 51.14 -39.29 -23.63
N ARG A 474 52.26 -38.80 -23.08
CA ARG A 474 52.31 -38.27 -21.71
C ARG A 474 51.49 -37.01 -21.48
N THR A 475 51.20 -36.23 -22.52
CA THR A 475 50.49 -34.97 -22.45
C THR A 475 48.97 -35.11 -22.67
N LEU A 476 48.48 -36.33 -22.93
CA LEU A 476 47.08 -36.63 -23.16
C LEU A 476 46.25 -36.24 -21.94
N LYS A 477 45.18 -35.47 -22.15
CA LYS A 477 44.21 -35.06 -21.10
C LYS A 477 42.78 -35.17 -21.63
N ILE A 478 41.90 -35.68 -20.80
CA ILE A 478 40.47 -35.60 -21.06
C ILE A 478 39.97 -34.25 -20.57
N LYS A 479 39.30 -33.47 -21.45
CA LYS A 479 38.69 -32.18 -21.14
C LYS A 479 37.27 -32.16 -21.64
N TYR A 480 36.47 -31.19 -21.11
CA TYR A 480 35.07 -30.96 -21.48
C TYR A 480 34.90 -29.61 -22.16
N ASN A 481 34.02 -29.57 -23.16
CA ASN A 481 33.58 -28.35 -23.81
C ASN A 481 32.08 -28.46 -24.08
N LYS A 482 31.32 -27.40 -23.77
CA LYS A 482 29.85 -27.38 -23.97
C LYS A 482 29.38 -27.72 -25.37
N VAL A 483 30.20 -27.44 -26.39
CA VAL A 483 29.82 -27.67 -27.80
C VAL A 483 30.17 -29.09 -28.27
N PHE A 484 31.30 -29.63 -27.79
CA PHE A 484 31.85 -30.88 -28.28
C PHE A 484 31.79 -32.05 -27.29
N GLY A 485 31.37 -31.80 -26.04
CA GLY A 485 31.37 -32.79 -24.97
C GLY A 485 32.76 -33.08 -24.44
N TYR A 486 32.99 -34.32 -23.96
CA TYR A 486 34.30 -34.78 -23.52
C TYR A 486 35.19 -35.12 -24.72
N TYR A 487 36.45 -34.74 -24.65
CA TYR A 487 37.42 -35.00 -25.68
C TYR A 487 38.79 -35.26 -25.09
N LEU A 488 39.59 -36.04 -25.81
CA LEU A 488 40.99 -36.25 -25.58
C LEU A 488 41.82 -35.18 -26.27
N GLU A 489 42.57 -34.39 -25.52
CA GLU A 489 43.50 -33.38 -26.05
C GLU A 489 44.91 -33.93 -26.16
N VAL A 490 45.42 -33.91 -27.37
CA VAL A 490 46.81 -34.37 -27.68
C VAL A 490 47.55 -33.17 -28.27
N THR A 491 48.73 -32.87 -27.68
CA THR A 491 49.61 -31.81 -28.20
C THR A 491 50.23 -32.21 -29.54
N ASN A 492 50.46 -31.25 -30.45
CA ASN A 492 50.99 -31.48 -31.79
C ASN A 492 52.31 -32.27 -31.79
N SER A 493 53.09 -32.24 -30.68
CA SER A 493 54.33 -33.02 -30.51
C SER A 493 54.14 -34.53 -30.49
N PHE A 494 52.93 -35.01 -30.23
CA PHE A 494 52.58 -36.41 -30.11
C PHE A 494 51.55 -36.86 -31.15
N LYS A 495 51.33 -36.09 -32.21
CA LYS A 495 50.34 -36.33 -33.26
C LYS A 495 50.53 -37.66 -33.97
N ASP A 496 51.78 -38.03 -34.27
CA ASP A 496 52.11 -39.24 -34.96
C ASP A 496 51.99 -40.52 -34.13
N MET A 497 51.70 -40.37 -32.82
CA MET A 497 51.52 -41.50 -31.92
C MET A 497 50.00 -41.76 -31.67
N VAL A 498 49.12 -41.02 -32.31
CA VAL A 498 47.67 -41.16 -32.15
C VAL A 498 47.19 -42.43 -32.86
N PRO A 499 46.52 -43.35 -32.14
CA PRO A 499 46.01 -44.61 -32.74
C PRO A 499 44.88 -44.35 -33.74
N ASP A 500 44.69 -45.30 -34.67
CA ASP A 500 43.68 -45.23 -35.73
C ASP A 500 42.20 -45.19 -35.16
N TYR A 501 42.00 -45.70 -33.96
CA TYR A 501 40.66 -45.68 -33.34
C TYR A 501 40.27 -44.31 -32.71
N TYR A 502 41.21 -43.34 -32.72
CA TYR A 502 40.87 -41.97 -32.35
C TYR A 502 40.21 -41.22 -33.52
N THR A 503 39.01 -40.75 -33.28
CA THR A 503 38.31 -39.89 -34.27
C THR A 503 38.61 -38.42 -33.98
N ARG A 504 39.27 -37.74 -34.94
CA ARG A 504 39.60 -36.32 -34.79
C ARG A 504 38.31 -35.47 -34.95
N LYS A 505 38.11 -34.55 -33.98
CA LYS A 505 36.97 -33.61 -33.94
C LYS A 505 37.38 -32.18 -34.28
N GLN A 506 38.53 -31.72 -33.77
CA GLN A 506 38.98 -30.35 -33.98
C GLN A 506 40.51 -30.25 -33.94
N THR A 507 41.07 -29.41 -34.83
CA THR A 507 42.47 -29.01 -34.83
C THR A 507 42.60 -27.62 -34.22
N LEU A 508 43.51 -27.48 -33.24
CA LEU A 508 43.85 -26.21 -32.59
C LEU A 508 45.32 -25.86 -32.98
N THR A 509 45.74 -24.64 -32.68
CA THR A 509 47.09 -24.16 -32.98
C THR A 509 48.18 -25.02 -32.34
N ASN A 510 47.97 -25.52 -31.12
CA ASN A 510 49.01 -26.30 -30.37
C ASN A 510 48.58 -27.71 -29.98
N ALA A 511 47.36 -28.14 -30.32
CA ALA A 511 46.84 -29.46 -29.97
C ALA A 511 45.74 -29.91 -30.95
N GLU A 512 45.43 -31.17 -30.94
CA GLU A 512 44.28 -31.76 -31.65
C GLU A 512 43.33 -32.40 -30.62
N ARG A 513 42.04 -32.38 -30.92
CA ARG A 513 40.99 -32.94 -30.08
C ARG A 513 40.41 -34.19 -30.75
N TYR A 514 40.38 -35.25 -29.96
CA TYR A 514 39.90 -36.55 -30.40
C TYR A 514 38.77 -37.09 -29.53
N ILE A 515 38.00 -38.02 -30.08
CA ILE A 515 37.07 -38.85 -29.33
C ILE A 515 37.38 -40.34 -29.58
N THR A 516 37.04 -41.16 -28.62
CA THR A 516 37.08 -42.63 -28.75
C THR A 516 35.66 -43.18 -28.49
N PRO A 517 35.32 -44.38 -29.02
CA PRO A 517 34.03 -45.01 -28.69
C PRO A 517 33.80 -45.15 -27.21
N ARG A 518 34.83 -45.51 -26.46
CA ARG A 518 34.77 -45.67 -25.00
C ARG A 518 34.53 -44.34 -24.27
N LEU A 519 35.17 -43.27 -24.72
CA LEU A 519 34.92 -41.92 -24.18
C LEU A 519 33.50 -41.47 -24.44
N LYS A 520 32.96 -41.80 -25.62
CA LYS A 520 31.61 -41.48 -26.00
C LYS A 520 30.57 -42.23 -25.17
N GLU A 521 30.80 -43.54 -24.91
CA GLU A 521 29.95 -44.33 -23.99
C GLU A 521 29.95 -43.76 -22.56
N LEU A 522 31.11 -43.35 -22.05
CA LEU A 522 31.21 -42.73 -20.72
C LEU A 522 30.52 -41.35 -20.69
N GLU A 523 30.67 -40.56 -21.74
CA GLU A 523 30.00 -39.28 -21.90
C GLU A 523 28.47 -39.43 -21.83
N ASP A 524 27.89 -40.35 -22.63
CA ASP A 524 26.46 -40.60 -22.68
C ASP A 524 25.95 -41.12 -21.32
N MET A 525 26.72 -41.92 -20.58
CA MET A 525 26.39 -42.33 -19.22
C MET A 525 26.42 -41.16 -18.23
N ILE A 526 27.44 -40.31 -18.26
CA ILE A 526 27.65 -39.22 -17.29
C ILE A 526 26.64 -38.11 -17.55
N LEU A 527 26.50 -37.62 -18.78
CA LEU A 527 25.57 -36.55 -19.15
C LEU A 527 24.13 -37.01 -19.02
N GLY A 528 23.81 -38.24 -19.41
CA GLY A 528 22.45 -38.79 -19.23
C GLY A 528 22.08 -38.99 -17.77
N ALA A 529 23.05 -39.28 -16.86
CA ALA A 529 22.80 -39.33 -15.42
C ALA A 529 22.61 -37.92 -14.83
N GLU A 530 23.29 -36.90 -15.33
CA GLU A 530 23.17 -35.52 -14.86
C GLU A 530 21.83 -34.92 -15.25
N ASP A 531 21.40 -35.03 -16.49
CA ASP A 531 20.10 -34.54 -16.95
C ASP A 531 18.94 -35.25 -16.17
N LYS A 532 19.07 -36.56 -15.96
CA LYS A 532 18.08 -37.34 -15.16
C LYS A 532 18.10 -36.94 -13.70
N LEU A 533 19.25 -36.68 -13.12
CA LEU A 533 19.40 -36.23 -11.74
C LEU A 533 18.66 -34.89 -11.54
N TYR A 534 18.93 -33.92 -12.42
CA TYR A 534 18.30 -32.60 -12.29
C TYR A 534 16.79 -32.62 -12.51
N ALA A 535 16.31 -33.42 -13.46
CA ALA A 535 14.88 -33.60 -13.70
C ALA A 535 14.18 -34.25 -12.48
N LEU A 536 14.81 -35.28 -11.88
CA LEU A 536 14.27 -35.96 -10.71
C LEU A 536 14.32 -35.08 -9.44
N GLU A 537 15.40 -34.34 -9.22
CA GLU A 537 15.47 -33.40 -8.10
C GLU A 537 14.42 -32.30 -8.23
N TYR A 538 14.14 -31.81 -9.45
CA TYR A 538 13.08 -30.85 -9.70
C TYR A 538 11.68 -31.42 -9.45
N GLU A 539 11.43 -32.66 -9.85
CA GLU A 539 10.17 -33.37 -9.62
C GLU A 539 9.91 -33.55 -8.11
N ILE A 540 10.93 -34.04 -7.37
CA ILE A 540 10.84 -34.21 -5.92
C ILE A 540 10.63 -32.86 -5.23
N PHE A 541 11.38 -31.83 -5.60
CA PHE A 541 11.22 -30.49 -5.07
C PHE A 541 9.79 -29.95 -5.31
N SER A 542 9.28 -30.11 -6.52
CA SER A 542 7.91 -29.72 -6.85
C SER A 542 6.87 -30.49 -6.04
N GLY A 543 7.10 -31.79 -5.79
CA GLY A 543 6.28 -32.62 -4.91
C GLY A 543 6.26 -32.14 -3.46
N ILE A 544 7.44 -31.73 -2.92
CA ILE A 544 7.57 -31.16 -1.57
C ILE A 544 6.80 -29.84 -1.49
N ARG A 545 7.00 -28.95 -2.46
CA ARG A 545 6.28 -27.66 -2.55
C ARG A 545 4.76 -27.85 -2.59
N ASN A 546 4.29 -28.85 -3.35
CA ASN A 546 2.87 -29.16 -3.43
C ASN A 546 2.31 -29.72 -2.10
N LYS A 547 3.08 -30.49 -1.33
CA LYS A 547 2.68 -30.92 0.02
C LYS A 547 2.47 -29.74 0.97
N ILE A 548 3.39 -28.77 0.95
CA ILE A 548 3.25 -27.54 1.76
C ILE A 548 2.03 -26.74 1.28
N PHE A 549 1.81 -26.68 -0.03
CA PHE A 549 0.65 -26.01 -0.61
C PHE A 549 -0.69 -26.57 -0.11
N GLN A 550 -0.79 -27.87 0.12
CA GLN A 550 -2.00 -28.49 0.68
C GLN A 550 -2.32 -27.98 2.09
N GLU A 551 -1.31 -27.56 2.84
CA GLU A 551 -1.41 -27.07 4.23
C GLU A 551 -1.42 -25.53 4.34
N VAL A 552 -1.66 -24.83 3.24
CA VAL A 552 -1.64 -23.35 3.16
C VAL A 552 -2.52 -22.70 4.23
N GLU A 553 -3.72 -23.25 4.51
CA GLU A 553 -4.64 -22.69 5.49
C GLU A 553 -4.05 -22.69 6.91
N ARG A 554 -3.41 -23.80 7.31
CA ARG A 554 -2.72 -23.89 8.62
C ARG A 554 -1.61 -22.87 8.72
N VAL A 555 -0.84 -22.70 7.65
CA VAL A 555 0.26 -21.75 7.60
C VAL A 555 -0.25 -20.31 7.65
N GLN A 556 -1.28 -19.95 6.88
CA GLN A 556 -1.88 -18.60 6.90
C GLN A 556 -2.46 -18.25 8.26
N ARG A 557 -3.16 -19.18 8.90
CA ARG A 557 -3.71 -18.99 10.26
C ARG A 557 -2.59 -18.74 11.27
N THR A 558 -1.52 -19.53 11.21
CA THR A 558 -0.34 -19.37 12.05
C THR A 558 0.38 -18.04 11.79
N ALA A 559 0.55 -17.65 10.52
CA ALA A 559 1.15 -16.38 10.14
C ALA A 559 0.37 -15.16 10.70
N LYS A 560 -0.97 -15.21 10.63
CA LYS A 560 -1.84 -14.19 11.25
C LYS A 560 -1.72 -14.16 12.76
N ALA A 561 -1.59 -15.32 13.43
CA ALA A 561 -1.37 -15.39 14.87
C ALA A 561 -0.01 -14.76 15.25
N ILE A 562 1.06 -15.03 14.50
CA ILE A 562 2.38 -14.43 14.68
C ILE A 562 2.32 -12.90 14.46
N ALA A 563 1.65 -12.44 13.41
CA ALA A 563 1.50 -11.01 13.12
C ALA A 563 0.82 -10.24 14.26
N ARG A 564 -0.25 -10.82 14.83
CA ARG A 564 -0.96 -10.26 16.00
C ARG A 564 -0.05 -10.24 17.23
N LEU A 565 0.63 -11.33 17.53
CA LEU A 565 1.56 -11.44 18.64
C LEU A 565 2.67 -10.39 18.55
N ASP A 566 3.34 -10.27 17.40
CA ASP A 566 4.41 -9.33 17.17
C ASP A 566 3.94 -7.86 17.30
N SER A 567 2.70 -7.58 16.85
CA SER A 567 2.08 -6.27 17.03
C SER A 567 1.86 -5.94 18.51
N TYR A 568 1.35 -6.87 19.30
CA TYR A 568 1.17 -6.65 20.75
C TYR A 568 2.49 -6.53 21.51
N LEU A 569 3.49 -7.32 21.13
CA LEU A 569 4.85 -7.20 21.68
C LEU A 569 5.47 -5.84 21.38
N SER A 570 5.25 -5.33 20.16
CA SER A 570 5.69 -3.99 19.77
C SER A 570 5.04 -2.91 20.62
N LEU A 571 3.71 -2.93 20.77
CA LEU A 571 2.96 -1.97 21.57
C LEU A 571 3.34 -2.06 23.05
N ALA A 572 3.53 -3.27 23.60
CA ALA A 572 3.96 -3.51 24.95
C ALA A 572 5.36 -2.94 25.22
N LEU A 573 6.30 -3.19 24.31
CA LEU A 573 7.67 -2.68 24.40
C LEU A 573 7.71 -1.15 24.39
N VAL A 574 6.95 -0.53 23.46
CA VAL A 574 6.87 0.93 23.37
C VAL A 574 6.25 1.53 24.63
N ALA A 575 5.21 0.89 25.18
CA ALA A 575 4.58 1.31 26.41
C ALA A 575 5.55 1.28 27.60
N SER A 576 6.31 0.20 27.76
CA SER A 576 7.32 0.05 28.80
C SER A 576 8.45 1.08 28.67
N ARG A 577 9.01 1.25 27.46
CA ARG A 577 10.15 2.15 27.22
C ARG A 577 9.80 3.63 27.37
N ASN A 578 8.58 4.02 27.01
CA ASN A 578 8.16 5.42 26.97
C ASN A 578 7.27 5.81 28.16
N ASN A 579 7.12 4.93 29.15
CA ASN A 579 6.25 5.14 30.31
C ASN A 579 4.82 5.53 29.89
N TYR A 580 4.22 4.75 28.98
CA TYR A 580 2.82 4.91 28.59
C TYR A 580 1.94 4.14 29.58
N VAL A 581 0.74 4.64 29.79
CA VAL A 581 -0.22 4.08 30.73
C VAL A 581 -1.40 3.44 30.05
N ARG A 582 -1.97 2.43 30.69
CA ARG A 582 -3.22 1.82 30.23
C ARG A 582 -4.37 2.82 30.32
N PRO A 583 -5.03 3.19 29.19
CA PRO A 583 -6.23 4.04 29.25
C PRO A 583 -7.43 3.25 29.77
N LYS A 584 -8.33 3.96 30.47
CA LYS A 584 -9.69 3.48 30.74
C LYS A 584 -10.57 3.84 29.54
N ILE A 585 -11.32 2.88 29.03
CA ILE A 585 -12.26 3.12 27.93
C ILE A 585 -13.65 3.34 28.52
N ASN A 586 -14.42 4.26 27.94
CA ASN A 586 -15.78 4.51 28.34
C ASN A 586 -16.70 4.82 27.16
N THR A 587 -17.98 4.48 27.29
CA THR A 587 -19.03 4.77 26.31
C THR A 587 -19.77 6.07 26.59
N ARG A 588 -19.43 6.79 27.71
CA ARG A 588 -20.06 8.05 28.12
C ARG A 588 -19.55 9.25 27.32
N GLY A 589 -18.54 9.06 26.48
CA GLY A 589 -17.97 10.12 25.63
C GLY A 589 -17.10 11.13 26.41
N ILE A 590 -16.60 10.78 27.59
CA ILE A 590 -15.70 11.63 28.38
C ILE A 590 -14.27 11.38 27.94
N ILE A 591 -13.54 12.44 27.62
CA ILE A 591 -12.10 12.42 27.36
C ILE A 591 -11.43 13.18 28.51
N ASP A 592 -10.75 12.47 29.39
CA ASP A 592 -10.01 13.04 30.55
C ASP A 592 -8.58 12.51 30.52
N ILE A 593 -7.66 13.35 30.11
CA ILE A 593 -6.25 13.05 29.99
C ILE A 593 -5.48 13.92 30.97
N LYS A 594 -4.67 13.31 31.83
CA LYS A 594 -3.78 13.98 32.77
C LYS A 594 -2.34 13.87 32.31
N ASN A 595 -1.66 15.01 32.26
CA ASN A 595 -0.26 15.10 31.82
C ASN A 595 0.00 14.35 30.52
N GLY A 596 -0.87 14.57 29.52
CA GLY A 596 -0.71 14.01 28.17
C GLY A 596 0.53 14.56 27.48
N ARG A 597 1.21 13.72 26.69
CA ARG A 597 2.40 14.02 25.90
C ARG A 597 2.14 13.69 24.43
N HIS A 598 2.82 14.39 23.53
CA HIS A 598 2.71 14.09 22.11
C HIS A 598 3.65 12.94 21.74
N PRO A 599 3.15 11.77 21.30
CA PRO A 599 3.96 10.55 21.16
C PRO A 599 5.14 10.72 20.19
N VAL A 600 4.96 11.51 19.14
CA VAL A 600 6.00 11.72 18.11
C VAL A 600 6.96 12.82 18.55
N VAL A 601 6.43 13.95 18.97
CA VAL A 601 7.26 15.13 19.31
C VAL A 601 8.18 14.82 20.50
N GLU A 602 7.72 14.10 21.53
CA GLU A 602 8.56 13.70 22.66
C GLU A 602 9.76 12.84 22.27
N GLN A 603 9.68 12.09 21.17
CA GLN A 603 10.77 11.27 20.64
C GLN A 603 11.70 12.04 19.67
N MET A 604 11.23 13.17 19.12
CA MET A 604 11.99 13.99 18.16
C MET A 604 12.80 15.10 18.83
N ILE A 605 12.48 15.45 20.07
CA ILE A 605 13.18 16.51 20.80
C ILE A 605 14.28 15.87 21.67
N PRO A 606 15.53 15.84 21.21
CA PRO A 606 16.64 15.34 22.05
C PRO A 606 16.96 16.36 23.13
N ASN A 607 17.02 15.91 24.38
CA ASN A 607 17.44 16.67 25.57
C ASN A 607 16.48 17.73 26.12
N ASP A 608 15.35 18.03 25.48
CA ASP A 608 14.31 18.90 26.03
C ASP A 608 13.20 18.07 26.65
N MET A 609 12.82 18.40 27.88
CA MET A 609 11.66 17.76 28.50
C MET A 609 10.38 18.26 27.82
N PHE A 610 9.62 17.37 27.23
CA PHE A 610 8.28 17.68 26.69
C PHE A 610 7.38 18.16 27.84
N ILE A 611 6.67 19.28 27.63
CA ILE A 611 5.77 19.82 28.65
C ILE A 611 4.39 19.17 28.51
N PRO A 612 4.00 18.31 29.47
CA PRO A 612 2.73 17.60 29.39
C PRO A 612 1.54 18.53 29.66
N ASN A 613 0.40 18.22 29.07
CA ASN A 613 -0.83 18.99 29.18
C ASN A 613 -2.03 18.13 29.57
N ASP A 614 -2.95 18.70 30.34
CA ASP A 614 -4.23 18.12 30.67
C ASP A 614 -5.25 18.41 29.57
N THR A 615 -6.14 17.45 29.30
CA THR A 615 -7.29 17.64 28.40
C THR A 615 -8.54 17.09 29.07
N TYR A 616 -9.60 17.90 29.11
CA TYR A 616 -10.89 17.42 29.56
C TYR A 616 -11.97 17.86 28.59
N LEU A 617 -12.70 16.90 28.01
CA LEU A 617 -13.86 17.13 27.15
C LEU A 617 -15.01 16.22 27.59
N ASP A 618 -16.22 16.74 27.62
CA ASP A 618 -17.43 15.97 27.91
C ASP A 618 -18.60 16.37 26.98
N ASN A 619 -19.71 15.68 27.09
CA ASN A 619 -20.88 15.96 26.27
C ASN A 619 -21.78 17.06 26.89
N ALA A 620 -21.40 17.63 28.04
CA ALA A 620 -22.27 18.55 28.78
C ALA A 620 -21.64 19.94 29.02
N LYS A 621 -20.64 20.01 29.91
CA LYS A 621 -20.08 21.28 30.41
C LYS A 621 -18.86 21.77 29.66
N ASN A 622 -18.09 20.88 29.07
CA ASN A 622 -16.86 21.20 28.33
C ASN A 622 -16.81 20.43 27.01
N ARG A 623 -17.70 20.80 26.10
CA ARG A 623 -17.80 20.17 24.78
C ARG A 623 -16.87 20.82 23.80
N VAL A 624 -16.78 22.13 23.82
CA VAL A 624 -15.92 22.91 22.94
C VAL A 624 -14.92 23.69 23.80
N SER A 625 -13.64 23.46 23.55
CA SER A 625 -12.55 24.22 24.18
C SER A 625 -12.00 25.20 23.15
N VAL A 626 -12.25 26.51 23.34
CA VAL A 626 -11.67 27.58 22.52
C VAL A 626 -10.29 27.91 23.08
N ILE A 627 -9.24 27.72 22.26
CA ILE A 627 -7.85 27.82 22.67
C ILE A 627 -7.22 29.04 21.99
N THR A 628 -6.88 30.07 22.78
CA THR A 628 -6.25 31.28 22.29
C THR A 628 -4.75 31.32 22.60
N GLY A 629 -4.02 32.15 21.87
CA GLY A 629 -2.59 32.34 22.05
C GLY A 629 -1.82 32.31 20.73
N PRO A 630 -0.51 32.65 20.74
CA PRO A 630 0.31 32.73 19.52
C PRO A 630 0.60 31.36 18.89
N ASN A 631 0.85 31.34 17.56
CA ASN A 631 0.98 30.09 16.80
C ASN A 631 2.19 29.25 17.19
N MET A 632 3.31 29.84 17.55
CA MET A 632 4.53 29.12 17.94
C MET A 632 4.50 28.56 19.38
N ALA A 633 3.45 28.81 20.11
CA ALA A 633 3.37 28.44 21.53
C ALA A 633 2.94 26.97 21.79
N GLY A 634 2.55 26.22 20.75
CA GLY A 634 2.26 24.79 20.83
C GLY A 634 0.78 24.39 20.83
N LYS A 635 -0.16 25.29 20.45
CA LYS A 635 -1.60 25.00 20.33
C LYS A 635 -1.87 23.76 19.46
N SER A 636 -1.39 23.79 18.22
CA SER A 636 -1.60 22.73 17.24
C SER A 636 -0.98 21.39 17.71
N THR A 637 0.19 21.45 18.39
CA THR A 637 0.82 20.25 18.97
C THR A 637 -0.06 19.64 20.06
N TYR A 638 -0.62 20.48 20.96
CA TYR A 638 -1.54 20.03 22.00
C TYR A 638 -2.82 19.39 21.44
N MET A 639 -3.41 19.98 20.42
CA MET A 639 -4.61 19.44 19.82
C MET A 639 -4.35 18.10 19.10
N ARG A 640 -3.25 18.01 18.31
CA ARG A 640 -2.84 16.76 17.67
C ARG A 640 -2.51 15.68 18.70
N GLN A 641 -1.82 16.04 19.80
CA GLN A 641 -1.57 15.16 20.93
C GLN A 641 -2.85 14.50 21.45
N THR A 642 -3.90 15.29 21.67
CA THR A 642 -5.19 14.78 22.14
C THR A 642 -5.82 13.80 21.16
N ALA A 643 -5.83 14.14 19.86
CA ALA A 643 -6.34 13.25 18.82
C ALA A 643 -5.54 11.94 18.73
N LEU A 644 -4.20 12.01 18.81
CA LEU A 644 -3.34 10.84 18.79
C LEU A 644 -3.52 9.95 20.03
N ILE A 645 -3.70 10.53 21.22
CA ILE A 645 -3.98 9.76 22.44
C ILE A 645 -5.32 9.02 22.34
N VAL A 646 -6.37 9.68 21.79
CA VAL A 646 -7.67 9.03 21.57
C VAL A 646 -7.54 7.90 20.56
N LEU A 647 -6.83 8.14 19.45
CA LEU A 647 -6.58 7.13 18.44
C LEU A 647 -5.79 5.94 19.02
N MET A 648 -4.69 6.20 19.75
CA MET A 648 -3.89 5.16 20.39
C MET A 648 -4.71 4.32 21.37
N ALA A 649 -5.60 4.94 22.15
CA ALA A 649 -6.51 4.20 23.03
C ALA A 649 -7.43 3.27 22.24
N GLN A 650 -7.96 3.72 21.09
CA GLN A 650 -8.90 2.93 20.25
C GLN A 650 -8.22 1.91 19.36
N ILE A 651 -6.92 1.99 19.12
CA ILE A 651 -6.18 0.84 18.56
C ILE A 651 -5.88 -0.26 19.58
N GLY A 652 -6.19 -0.01 20.86
CA GLY A 652 -5.89 -0.91 21.96
C GLY A 652 -4.45 -0.74 22.49
N SER A 653 -3.83 0.43 22.33
CA SER A 653 -2.49 0.74 22.83
C SER A 653 -2.52 1.49 24.16
N PHE A 654 -1.47 1.36 24.95
CA PHE A 654 -1.18 2.27 26.04
C PHE A 654 -0.85 3.66 25.49
N VAL A 655 -1.09 4.71 26.28
CA VAL A 655 -1.07 6.10 25.85
C VAL A 655 -0.05 6.94 26.62
N PRO A 656 0.56 7.96 25.97
CA PRO A 656 1.52 8.86 26.59
C PRO A 656 0.84 9.86 27.53
N ALA A 657 0.47 9.42 28.72
CA ALA A 657 -0.17 10.22 29.76
C ALA A 657 0.18 9.70 31.14
N GLU A 658 -0.14 10.45 32.19
CA GLU A 658 -0.12 9.96 33.60
C GLU A 658 -1.39 9.15 33.91
N LYS A 659 -2.54 9.63 33.40
CA LYS A 659 -3.83 8.94 33.49
C LYS A 659 -4.65 9.32 32.24
N ALA A 660 -5.41 8.38 31.71
CA ALA A 660 -6.32 8.63 30.62
C ALA A 660 -7.63 7.85 30.81
N ASN A 661 -8.76 8.56 30.62
CA ASN A 661 -10.09 7.99 30.54
C ASN A 661 -10.70 8.46 29.22
N ILE A 662 -10.82 7.57 28.26
CA ILE A 662 -11.08 7.90 26.86
C ILE A 662 -12.45 7.38 26.46
N GLY A 663 -13.33 8.33 26.11
CA GLY A 663 -14.63 8.04 25.50
C GLY A 663 -14.46 7.66 24.04
N ILE A 664 -15.09 6.58 23.64
CA ILE A 664 -15.03 6.09 22.25
C ILE A 664 -15.54 7.18 21.29
N ALA A 665 -14.70 7.50 20.31
CA ALA A 665 -15.04 8.38 19.21
C ALA A 665 -15.32 7.53 17.97
N ASP A 666 -16.42 7.86 17.24
CA ASP A 666 -16.75 7.23 15.97
C ASP A 666 -15.90 7.77 14.82
N ARG A 667 -15.47 9.03 14.95
CA ARG A 667 -14.66 9.75 13.94
C ARG A 667 -13.71 10.73 14.62
N ILE A 668 -12.57 10.91 14.00
CA ILE A 668 -11.67 12.03 14.29
C ILE A 668 -11.56 12.86 13.01
N PHE A 669 -11.82 14.16 13.13
CA PHE A 669 -11.60 15.11 12.06
C PHE A 669 -10.56 16.15 12.48
N THR A 670 -9.66 16.47 11.57
CA THR A 670 -8.67 17.52 11.81
C THR A 670 -8.66 18.51 10.65
N ARG A 671 -8.68 19.77 11.00
CA ARG A 671 -8.33 20.88 10.10
C ARG A 671 -7.18 21.63 10.75
N VAL A 672 -5.97 21.47 10.24
CA VAL A 672 -4.74 22.05 10.80
C VAL A 672 -3.90 22.62 9.66
N GLY A 673 -3.68 23.94 9.70
CA GLY A 673 -2.78 24.69 8.81
C GLY A 673 -3.07 24.55 7.31
N ALA A 674 -2.91 25.59 6.51
CA ALA A 674 -2.98 25.48 5.06
C ALA A 674 -1.69 24.86 4.53
N SER A 675 -1.78 23.74 3.84
CA SER A 675 -0.79 23.39 2.81
C SER A 675 -1.28 23.99 1.51
N ASP A 676 -0.49 24.86 0.89
CA ASP A 676 -0.77 25.32 -0.46
C ASP A 676 -0.80 24.12 -1.40
N ASP A 677 -1.99 23.80 -1.87
CA ASP A 677 -2.15 22.80 -2.93
C ASP A 677 -2.14 23.53 -4.28
N LEU A 678 -0.93 23.88 -4.72
CA LEU A 678 -0.71 24.54 -6.01
C LEU A 678 -1.20 23.68 -7.19
N ALA A 679 -1.32 22.38 -6.98
CA ALA A 679 -1.69 21.45 -8.05
C ALA A 679 -3.20 21.50 -8.38
N SER A 680 -4.05 21.83 -7.40
CA SER A 680 -5.50 21.92 -7.61
C SER A 680 -5.99 23.26 -8.15
N GLY A 681 -5.13 24.31 -8.17
CA GLY A 681 -5.49 25.65 -8.59
C GLY A 681 -6.53 26.34 -7.70
N GLN A 682 -6.90 25.75 -6.56
CA GLN A 682 -7.86 26.30 -5.61
C GLN A 682 -7.17 27.26 -4.62
N SER A 683 -7.85 28.30 -4.22
CA SER A 683 -7.34 29.20 -3.18
C SER A 683 -7.29 28.46 -1.84
N THR A 684 -6.28 28.76 -1.00
CA THR A 684 -6.14 28.20 0.36
C THR A 684 -7.40 28.34 1.20
N PHE A 685 -8.16 29.45 1.02
CA PHE A 685 -9.42 29.65 1.70
C PHE A 685 -10.52 28.72 1.20
N MET A 686 -10.60 28.43 -0.11
CA MET A 686 -11.58 27.50 -0.66
C MET A 686 -11.30 26.07 -0.17
N VAL A 687 -10.05 25.64 -0.15
CA VAL A 687 -9.66 24.34 0.42
C VAL A 687 -10.06 24.25 1.90
N GLU A 688 -9.79 25.30 2.67
CA GLU A 688 -10.20 25.40 4.08
C GLU A 688 -11.70 25.25 4.25
N MET A 689 -12.49 25.99 3.47
CA MET A 689 -13.96 25.95 3.59
C MET A 689 -14.53 24.61 3.15
N THR A 690 -13.94 23.97 2.15
CA THR A 690 -14.33 22.62 1.72
C THR A 690 -14.07 21.58 2.82
N GLU A 691 -12.92 21.65 3.49
CA GLU A 691 -12.58 20.76 4.62
C GLU A 691 -13.55 21.00 5.80
N VAL A 692 -13.82 22.27 6.15
CA VAL A 692 -14.77 22.62 7.23
C VAL A 692 -16.17 22.15 6.88
N ALA A 693 -16.65 22.36 5.66
CA ALA A 693 -17.95 21.90 5.20
C ALA A 693 -18.06 20.37 5.29
N ASN A 694 -17.00 19.65 4.89
CA ASN A 694 -16.93 18.21 5.02
C ASN A 694 -17.05 17.75 6.49
N ILE A 695 -16.32 18.39 7.40
CA ILE A 695 -16.36 18.10 8.84
C ILE A 695 -17.78 18.32 9.38
N LEU A 696 -18.37 19.48 9.13
CA LEU A 696 -19.70 19.84 9.66
C LEU A 696 -20.84 18.95 9.14
N ARG A 697 -20.72 18.43 7.92
CA ARG A 697 -21.72 17.52 7.32
C ARG A 697 -21.61 16.09 7.83
N ASN A 698 -20.40 15.61 8.16
CA ASN A 698 -20.13 14.21 8.46
C ASN A 698 -19.85 13.92 9.95
N ALA A 699 -19.59 14.93 10.76
CA ALA A 699 -19.38 14.77 12.18
C ALA A 699 -20.69 14.37 12.91
N THR A 700 -20.55 13.62 13.97
CA THR A 700 -21.64 13.22 14.87
C THR A 700 -21.38 13.75 16.29
N SER A 701 -22.33 13.58 17.19
CA SER A 701 -22.12 13.93 18.61
C SER A 701 -21.05 13.10 19.33
N LYS A 702 -20.63 11.95 18.73
CA LYS A 702 -19.55 11.10 19.25
C LYS A 702 -18.19 11.46 18.67
N SER A 703 -18.13 12.31 17.64
CA SER A 703 -16.90 12.68 16.95
C SER A 703 -16.01 13.59 17.79
N LEU A 704 -14.69 13.53 17.53
CA LEU A 704 -13.69 14.45 18.05
C LEU A 704 -13.22 15.36 16.90
N LEU A 705 -13.39 16.67 17.06
CA LEU A 705 -13.00 17.67 16.07
C LEU A 705 -11.78 18.46 16.54
N ILE A 706 -10.79 18.60 15.68
CA ILE A 706 -9.58 19.40 15.88
C ILE A 706 -9.57 20.48 14.81
N LEU A 707 -9.91 21.70 15.19
CA LEU A 707 -10.06 22.84 14.29
C LEU A 707 -9.04 23.92 14.62
N ASP A 708 -8.10 24.16 13.72
CA ASP A 708 -7.00 25.11 13.92
C ASP A 708 -7.09 26.27 12.92
N GLU A 709 -7.22 27.49 13.47
CA GLU A 709 -7.19 28.76 12.72
C GLU A 709 -8.24 28.89 11.61
N ILE A 710 -9.48 28.52 11.88
CA ILE A 710 -10.57 28.67 10.91
C ILE A 710 -10.83 30.15 10.63
N GLY A 711 -10.98 30.50 9.34
CA GLY A 711 -11.30 31.84 8.86
C GLY A 711 -10.09 32.72 8.64
N ARG A 712 -8.86 32.19 8.69
CA ARG A 712 -7.62 32.99 8.51
C ARG A 712 -7.37 33.42 7.06
N GLY A 713 -7.88 32.70 6.09
CA GLY A 713 -7.65 32.94 4.67
C GLY A 713 -8.47 34.06 4.02
N THR A 714 -9.25 34.83 4.79
CA THR A 714 -10.13 35.90 4.31
C THR A 714 -10.03 37.16 5.17
N SER A 715 -10.91 38.16 4.94
CA SER A 715 -10.94 39.38 5.76
C SER A 715 -11.23 39.06 7.23
N THR A 716 -10.72 39.88 8.15
CA THR A 716 -10.85 39.65 9.60
C THR A 716 -12.32 39.47 10.02
N PHE A 717 -13.22 40.33 9.51
CA PHE A 717 -14.64 40.27 9.86
C PHE A 717 -15.33 39.02 9.31
N ASP A 718 -15.07 38.65 8.07
CA ASP A 718 -15.64 37.46 7.46
C ASP A 718 -15.12 36.20 8.17
N GLY A 719 -13.80 36.14 8.41
CA GLY A 719 -13.18 35.02 9.11
C GLY A 719 -13.71 34.84 10.53
N LEU A 720 -13.82 35.95 11.30
CA LEU A 720 -14.41 35.93 12.63
C LEU A 720 -15.86 35.45 12.62
N SER A 721 -16.67 35.97 11.67
CA SER A 721 -18.08 35.62 11.55
C SER A 721 -18.28 34.14 11.23
N ILE A 722 -17.46 33.59 10.32
CA ILE A 722 -17.46 32.16 9.97
C ILE A 722 -17.06 31.32 11.19
N ALA A 723 -15.93 31.66 11.85
CA ALA A 723 -15.45 30.93 13.03
C ALA A 723 -16.47 30.91 14.15
N TRP A 724 -17.13 32.07 14.39
CA TRP A 724 -18.22 32.21 15.37
C TRP A 724 -19.38 31.29 15.05
N ALA A 725 -19.88 31.33 13.81
CA ALA A 725 -21.00 30.52 13.35
C ALA A 725 -20.70 29.01 13.41
N VAL A 726 -19.45 28.61 13.09
CA VAL A 726 -18.99 27.23 13.21
C VAL A 726 -19.02 26.75 14.66
N ILE A 727 -18.56 27.57 15.63
CA ILE A 727 -18.62 27.20 17.06
C ILE A 727 -20.09 27.11 17.53
N GLU A 728 -20.95 28.05 17.12
CA GLU A 728 -22.39 27.97 17.44
C GLU A 728 -23.02 26.68 16.89
N TYR A 729 -22.71 26.31 15.66
CA TYR A 729 -23.21 25.10 15.02
C TYR A 729 -22.75 23.83 15.76
N ILE A 730 -21.46 23.74 16.07
CA ILE A 730 -20.86 22.57 16.72
C ILE A 730 -21.35 22.44 18.18
N SER A 731 -21.44 23.55 18.91
CA SER A 731 -21.86 23.54 20.32
C SER A 731 -23.34 23.19 20.52
N ASN A 732 -24.16 23.34 19.50
CA ASN A 732 -25.59 23.07 19.58
C ASN A 732 -25.85 21.56 19.56
N THR A 733 -26.31 21.01 20.69
CA THR A 733 -26.63 19.58 20.82
C THR A 733 -27.79 19.08 20.00
N LYS A 734 -28.63 19.98 19.50
CA LYS A 734 -29.74 19.64 18.62
C LYS A 734 -29.32 19.54 17.16
N VAL A 735 -28.15 20.08 16.82
CA VAL A 735 -27.62 20.11 15.46
C VAL A 735 -26.45 19.13 15.35
N LEU A 736 -25.42 19.30 16.17
CA LEU A 736 -24.22 18.43 16.14
C LEU A 736 -23.81 17.97 17.54
N GLY A 737 -23.33 18.86 18.40
CA GLY A 737 -22.92 18.52 19.76
C GLY A 737 -21.61 17.75 19.87
N ALA A 738 -20.70 17.89 18.92
CA ALA A 738 -19.42 17.17 18.89
C ALA A 738 -18.38 17.75 19.87
N LYS A 739 -17.49 16.90 20.39
CA LYS A 739 -16.36 17.30 21.20
C LYS A 739 -15.31 17.97 20.32
N THR A 740 -14.90 19.19 20.71
CA THR A 740 -14.07 20.02 19.82
C THR A 740 -12.96 20.73 20.58
N LEU A 741 -11.75 20.67 20.03
CA LEU A 741 -10.65 21.59 20.35
C LEU A 741 -10.55 22.59 19.18
N PHE A 742 -10.77 23.86 19.49
CA PHE A 742 -10.82 24.95 18.52
C PHE A 742 -9.74 25.97 18.80
N ALA A 743 -8.65 25.95 18.08
CA ALA A 743 -7.61 26.96 18.24
C ALA A 743 -7.88 28.17 17.32
N THR A 744 -7.67 29.35 17.86
CA THR A 744 -7.93 30.58 17.15
C THR A 744 -6.99 31.71 17.56
N HIS A 745 -6.84 32.69 16.70
CA HIS A 745 -6.20 33.98 16.97
C HIS A 745 -7.24 35.10 17.19
N TYR A 746 -8.54 34.80 16.98
CA TYR A 746 -9.62 35.73 17.25
C TYR A 746 -9.94 35.74 18.74
N HIS A 747 -9.55 36.81 19.47
CA HIS A 747 -9.83 36.95 20.89
C HIS A 747 -11.30 37.14 21.18
N GLU A 748 -12.02 37.68 20.23
CA GLU A 748 -13.48 37.93 20.31
C GLU A 748 -14.27 36.63 20.52
N LEU A 749 -13.77 35.49 20.07
CA LEU A 749 -14.40 34.21 20.29
C LEU A 749 -14.42 33.76 21.74
N THR A 750 -13.60 34.37 22.61
CA THR A 750 -13.64 34.13 24.07
C THR A 750 -14.94 34.59 24.72
N GLU A 751 -15.65 35.54 24.09
CA GLU A 751 -16.96 36.02 24.51
C GLU A 751 -18.07 34.93 24.45
N LEU A 752 -17.81 33.81 23.77
CA LEU A 752 -18.76 32.71 23.67
C LEU A 752 -18.88 31.90 24.97
N GLU A 753 -17.85 31.92 25.86
CA GLU A 753 -17.96 31.32 27.18
C GLU A 753 -19.05 32.02 28.00
N GLY A 754 -19.93 31.23 28.63
CA GLY A 754 -21.09 31.74 29.37
C GLY A 754 -22.29 32.13 28.47
N LYS A 755 -22.13 32.33 27.16
CA LYS A 755 -23.19 32.57 26.21
C LYS A 755 -23.71 31.29 25.57
N LEU A 756 -22.80 30.40 25.24
CA LEU A 756 -23.07 29.06 24.69
C LEU A 756 -22.81 27.97 25.74
N SER A 757 -23.76 27.05 25.86
CA SER A 757 -23.59 25.91 26.79
C SER A 757 -22.52 24.95 26.30
N GLY A 758 -21.58 24.60 27.17
CA GLY A 758 -20.52 23.64 26.86
C GLY A 758 -19.32 24.23 26.15
N VAL A 759 -19.24 25.57 26.00
CA VAL A 759 -18.07 26.28 25.48
C VAL A 759 -17.25 26.82 26.65
N ASN A 760 -15.94 26.55 26.63
CA ASN A 760 -14.99 27.04 27.64
C ASN A 760 -13.74 27.57 26.97
N ASN A 761 -13.13 28.59 27.59
CA ASN A 761 -11.93 29.24 27.11
C ASN A 761 -10.67 28.67 27.78
N TYR A 762 -9.68 28.50 26.96
CA TYR A 762 -8.34 28.11 27.36
C TYR A 762 -7.31 28.99 26.65
N CYS A 763 -6.15 29.14 27.26
CA CYS A 763 -5.04 29.86 26.63
C CYS A 763 -3.72 29.19 26.95
N ILE A 764 -2.69 29.52 26.18
CA ILE A 764 -1.33 29.11 26.50
C ILE A 764 -0.76 30.06 27.55
N ALA A 765 -0.24 29.46 28.60
CA ALA A 765 0.44 30.21 29.68
C ALA A 765 1.72 30.86 29.14
N VAL A 766 1.84 32.17 29.36
CA VAL A 766 2.98 32.99 28.97
C VAL A 766 3.57 33.64 30.24
N LYS A 767 4.87 33.68 30.33
CA LYS A 767 5.60 34.41 31.37
C LYS A 767 6.28 35.62 30.76
N GLU A 768 5.83 36.81 31.14
CA GLU A 768 6.45 38.06 30.72
C GLU A 768 7.70 38.34 31.58
N ARG A 769 8.82 38.72 30.93
CA ARG A 769 10.05 39.18 31.56
C ARG A 769 10.46 40.51 30.92
N GLY A 770 9.88 41.61 31.39
CA GLY A 770 10.03 42.90 30.75
C GLY A 770 9.45 42.90 29.33
N ASP A 771 10.23 43.25 28.30
CA ASP A 771 9.86 43.23 26.90
C ASP A 771 9.93 41.83 26.23
N ASP A 772 10.45 40.82 26.95
CA ASP A 772 10.60 39.47 26.44
C ASP A 772 9.52 38.53 27.01
N ILE A 773 9.10 37.59 26.16
CA ILE A 773 8.11 36.59 26.55
C ILE A 773 8.70 35.18 26.51
N VAL A 774 8.31 34.36 27.47
CA VAL A 774 8.62 32.93 27.49
C VAL A 774 7.31 32.15 27.44
N PHE A 775 7.15 31.37 26.37
CA PHE A 775 6.01 30.47 26.24
C PHE A 775 6.21 29.24 27.14
N LEU A 776 5.33 29.06 28.11
CA LEU A 776 5.40 27.93 29.03
C LEU A 776 4.87 26.62 28.41
N ARG A 777 4.31 26.70 27.21
CA ARG A 777 3.71 25.54 26.48
C ARG A 777 2.68 24.76 27.32
N LYS A 778 2.09 25.42 28.33
CA LYS A 778 1.06 24.85 29.21
C LYS A 778 -0.28 25.48 28.86
N ILE A 779 -1.30 24.65 28.64
CA ILE A 779 -2.68 25.08 28.45
C ILE A 779 -3.32 25.29 29.80
N VAL A 780 -3.90 26.47 30.02
CA VAL A 780 -4.60 26.85 31.25
C VAL A 780 -5.99 27.37 30.92
N LYS A 781 -6.92 27.29 31.89
CA LYS A 781 -8.27 27.82 31.77
C LYS A 781 -8.24 29.34 31.76
N GLY A 782 -8.99 29.94 30.82
CA GLY A 782 -9.13 31.41 30.67
C GLY A 782 -8.85 31.85 29.23
N GLY A 783 -9.18 33.08 28.88
CA GLY A 783 -8.87 33.71 27.62
C GLY A 783 -7.52 34.43 27.68
N ALA A 784 -6.83 34.57 26.54
CA ALA A 784 -5.67 35.47 26.43
C ALA A 784 -6.17 36.89 26.11
N ASP A 785 -5.84 37.84 26.97
CA ASP A 785 -6.29 39.25 26.80
C ASP A 785 -5.39 40.06 25.86
N LYS A 786 -4.23 39.54 25.48
CA LYS A 786 -3.25 40.21 24.65
C LYS A 786 -2.79 39.41 23.42
N SER A 787 -2.58 40.10 22.33
CA SER A 787 -1.92 39.54 21.14
C SER A 787 -0.40 39.62 21.35
N TYR A 788 0.31 38.53 21.04
CA TYR A 788 1.77 38.42 21.14
C TYR A 788 2.49 38.39 19.80
N GLY A 789 1.83 38.80 18.72
CA GLY A 789 2.37 38.73 17.36
C GLY A 789 3.68 39.51 17.18
N ILE A 790 3.76 40.70 17.76
CA ILE A 790 4.96 41.58 17.66
C ILE A 790 6.14 40.95 18.44
N GLN A 791 5.90 40.36 19.60
CA GLN A 791 6.90 39.67 20.40
C GLN A 791 7.43 38.42 19.67
N VAL A 792 6.56 37.69 19.00
CA VAL A 792 6.96 36.56 18.14
C VAL A 792 7.82 37.04 16.97
N ALA A 793 7.45 38.17 16.33
CA ALA A 793 8.24 38.75 15.25
C ALA A 793 9.66 39.17 15.75
N LYS A 794 9.74 39.70 16.97
CA LYS A 794 11.03 40.01 17.62
C LYS A 794 11.87 38.75 17.82
N LEU A 795 11.26 37.68 18.36
CA LEU A 795 11.92 36.38 18.55
C LEU A 795 12.38 35.73 17.22
N ALA A 796 11.66 36.00 16.13
CA ALA A 796 12.02 35.51 14.81
C ALA A 796 13.15 36.32 14.14
N GLY A 797 13.63 37.42 14.77
CA GLY A 797 14.73 38.23 14.26
C GLY A 797 14.31 39.34 13.29
N VAL A 798 13.04 39.76 13.31
CA VAL A 798 12.61 40.97 12.57
C VAL A 798 13.33 42.20 13.14
N PRO A 799 13.84 43.11 12.30
CA PRO A 799 14.61 44.29 12.75
C PRO A 799 13.84 45.12 13.78
N ASP A 800 14.56 45.61 14.80
CA ASP A 800 13.98 46.36 15.94
C ASP A 800 13.18 47.58 15.51
N VAL A 801 13.64 48.33 14.47
CA VAL A 801 12.92 49.47 13.90
C VAL A 801 11.49 49.10 13.43
N VAL A 802 11.33 47.92 12.84
CA VAL A 802 10.03 47.42 12.39
C VAL A 802 9.17 47.04 13.60
N ILE A 803 9.81 46.44 14.62
CA ILE A 803 9.12 46.02 15.84
C ILE A 803 8.61 47.24 16.63
N GLU A 804 9.43 48.28 16.77
CA GLU A 804 9.04 49.52 17.46
C GLU A 804 7.88 50.21 16.73
N ARG A 805 7.98 50.34 15.41
CA ARG A 805 6.87 50.93 14.63
C ARG A 805 5.59 50.10 14.70
N ALA A 806 5.70 48.75 14.73
CA ALA A 806 4.55 47.87 14.87
C ALA A 806 3.87 48.06 16.25
N LYS A 807 4.63 48.27 17.33
CA LYS A 807 4.08 48.61 18.65
C LYS A 807 3.27 49.89 18.65
N GLU A 808 3.84 50.97 18.07
CA GLU A 808 3.14 52.25 17.94
C GLU A 808 1.81 52.08 17.16
N LEU A 809 1.85 51.38 16.04
CA LEU A 809 0.66 51.16 15.20
C LEU A 809 -0.41 50.36 15.92
N VAL A 810 -0.07 49.36 16.75
CA VAL A 810 -1.05 48.58 17.54
C VAL A 810 -1.74 49.48 18.55
N GLU A 811 -1.03 50.42 19.23
CA GLU A 811 -1.66 51.37 20.13
C GLU A 811 -2.64 52.29 19.39
N GLU A 812 -2.25 52.83 18.25
CA GLU A 812 -3.12 53.66 17.40
C GLU A 812 -4.38 52.93 16.89
N LEU A 813 -4.25 51.62 16.54
CA LEU A 813 -5.34 50.81 16.03
C LEU A 813 -6.24 50.22 17.12
N SER A 814 -5.74 50.06 18.34
CA SER A 814 -6.50 49.55 19.47
C SER A 814 -7.54 50.55 20.02
N ASP A 815 -7.31 51.83 19.83
CA ASP A 815 -8.24 52.87 20.20
C ASP A 815 -9.48 52.98 19.27
N ALA A 816 -9.46 52.33 18.11
CA ALA A 816 -10.59 52.23 17.18
C ALA A 816 -11.47 51.03 17.58
N ASP A 817 -12.51 51.29 18.33
CA ASP A 817 -13.39 50.38 19.10
C ASP A 817 -14.11 49.30 18.27
N ILE A 818 -13.43 48.19 17.98
CA ILE A 818 -14.05 47.00 17.37
C ILE A 818 -14.77 46.13 18.43
N THR A 819 -14.32 46.19 19.67
CA THR A 819 -14.81 45.36 20.79
C THR A 819 -16.21 45.73 21.26
N ALA A 820 -16.63 47.02 21.16
CA ALA A 820 -17.93 47.50 21.54
C ALA A 820 -19.05 46.96 20.62
N THR A 821 -18.83 46.95 19.32
CA THR A 821 -19.80 46.48 18.32
C THR A 821 -20.05 44.99 18.43
N VAL A 822 -19.04 44.17 18.79
CA VAL A 822 -19.18 42.72 18.99
C VAL A 822 -19.96 42.40 20.28
N LYS A 823 -19.80 43.20 21.33
CA LYS A 823 -20.59 43.09 22.57
C LYS A 823 -22.06 43.35 22.36
N ASP A 824 -22.45 44.33 21.55
CA ASP A 824 -23.82 44.69 21.29
C ASP A 824 -24.58 43.64 20.47
N ILE A 825 -23.93 43.02 19.44
CA ILE A 825 -24.53 41.95 18.65
C ILE A 825 -24.83 40.71 19.53
N ALA A 826 -23.97 40.43 20.51
CA ALA A 826 -24.17 39.32 21.43
C ALA A 826 -25.30 39.55 22.46
N LEU A 827 -25.64 40.79 22.76
CA LEU A 827 -26.73 41.16 23.68
C LEU A 827 -28.13 41.18 23.01
N GLU A 828 -28.23 41.48 21.73
CA GLU A 828 -29.54 41.57 21.02
C GLU A 828 -30.22 40.21 20.80
N ARG A 829 -29.47 39.11 20.69
CA ARG A 829 -30.06 37.76 20.49
C ARG A 829 -30.79 37.16 21.72
N LYS A 830 -30.72 37.78 22.90
CA LYS A 830 -31.50 37.32 24.06
C LYS A 830 -33.02 37.64 23.96
N LYS A 831 -33.44 38.37 22.97
CA LYS A 831 -34.88 38.79 22.80
C LYS A 831 -35.61 38.19 21.60
N GLY A 832 -35.01 37.42 20.74
CA GLY A 832 -35.63 36.87 19.53
C GLY A 832 -35.97 35.38 19.66
N LYS A 833 -37.22 35.02 19.90
CA LYS A 833 -37.74 33.67 19.66
C LYS A 833 -37.59 33.33 18.17
N VAL A 834 -36.65 32.49 17.83
CA VAL A 834 -36.57 31.88 16.50
C VAL A 834 -37.73 30.88 16.39
N LYS A 835 -38.71 31.19 15.59
CA LYS A 835 -39.74 30.23 15.14
C LYS A 835 -39.00 29.13 14.36
N ALA A 836 -39.08 27.92 14.87
CA ALA A 836 -38.68 26.73 14.15
C ALA A 836 -39.51 26.65 12.84
N LYS A 837 -38.86 26.84 11.72
CA LYS A 837 -39.40 26.40 10.44
C LYS A 837 -39.10 24.90 10.31
N SER A 838 -40.17 24.19 10.06
CA SER A 838 -40.29 22.76 9.82
C SER A 838 -39.12 22.14 9.08
N GLN A 839 -38.81 20.92 9.48
CA GLN A 839 -37.98 19.94 8.76
C GLN A 839 -38.17 20.07 7.25
N MET A 840 -37.18 20.59 6.60
CA MET A 840 -37.00 20.37 5.19
C MET A 840 -36.03 19.18 5.08
N HIS A 841 -36.47 18.13 4.45
CA HIS A 841 -35.62 17.05 3.95
C HIS A 841 -34.44 17.67 3.21
N LEU A 842 -33.24 17.48 3.72
CA LEU A 842 -31.97 17.81 3.10
C LEU A 842 -31.41 16.55 2.38
N ASP A 843 -32.29 15.93 1.60
CA ASP A 843 -31.89 15.00 0.56
C ASP A 843 -32.10 15.70 -0.77
N GLU A 844 -31.06 15.73 -1.58
CA GLU A 844 -30.99 16.43 -2.89
C GLU A 844 -30.59 17.92 -2.79
N VAL A 845 -29.33 18.18 -2.57
CA VAL A 845 -28.65 19.33 -3.15
C VAL A 845 -27.77 18.82 -4.27
N ASP A 846 -28.27 19.05 -5.47
CA ASP A 846 -27.53 18.87 -6.73
C ASP A 846 -26.11 19.43 -6.61
N LEU A 847 -25.12 18.61 -6.89
CA LEU A 847 -23.70 18.98 -6.97
C LEU A 847 -23.39 19.90 -8.17
N GLU A 848 -24.42 20.31 -8.94
CA GLU A 848 -24.28 21.23 -10.07
C GLU A 848 -24.24 22.73 -9.68
N GLN A 849 -24.32 23.08 -8.41
CA GLN A 849 -24.39 24.50 -7.98
C GLN A 849 -23.24 24.94 -7.07
N ILE A 850 -22.00 24.55 -7.31
CA ILE A 850 -20.84 25.21 -6.73
C ILE A 850 -19.79 25.45 -7.84
N SER A 851 -20.17 26.30 -8.78
CA SER A 851 -19.22 27.08 -9.56
C SER A 851 -19.60 28.54 -9.41
N LEU A 852 -18.99 29.21 -8.45
CA LEU A 852 -19.22 30.65 -8.22
C LEU A 852 -18.52 31.52 -9.29
N PHE A 853 -17.86 30.90 -10.27
CA PHE A 853 -17.16 31.57 -11.36
C PHE A 853 -17.82 31.45 -12.74
N ASP A 854 -18.91 30.68 -12.87
CA ASP A 854 -19.50 30.33 -14.18
C ASP A 854 -20.78 31.09 -14.56
N THR A 855 -21.25 32.08 -13.81
CA THR A 855 -22.61 32.59 -14.03
C THR A 855 -22.72 33.96 -14.70
N VAL A 856 -21.70 34.60 -15.21
CA VAL A 856 -21.86 35.96 -15.76
C VAL A 856 -21.40 36.15 -17.21
N LYS A 857 -20.63 35.25 -17.80
CA LYS A 857 -20.03 35.48 -19.14
C LYS A 857 -20.57 34.63 -20.28
N ASP A 858 -21.12 33.44 -20.02
CA ASP A 858 -21.51 32.49 -21.07
C ASP A 858 -23.02 32.29 -21.22
N GLY A 859 -23.85 32.96 -20.44
CA GLY A 859 -25.27 32.81 -20.44
C GLY A 859 -25.92 33.08 -21.81
N ASP A 860 -25.41 34.03 -22.58
CA ASP A 860 -25.89 34.36 -23.92
C ASP A 860 -25.52 33.30 -24.97
N VAL A 861 -24.36 32.62 -24.83
CA VAL A 861 -23.93 31.53 -25.71
C VAL A 861 -24.74 30.25 -25.40
N LEU A 862 -25.06 30.03 -24.14
CA LEU A 862 -25.90 28.91 -23.68
C LEU A 862 -27.37 29.13 -24.07
N GLU A 863 -27.89 30.35 -24.02
CA GLU A 863 -29.24 30.66 -24.50
C GLU A 863 -29.32 30.52 -26.01
N GLU A 864 -28.34 30.98 -26.77
CA GLU A 864 -28.26 30.81 -28.21
C GLU A 864 -28.17 29.31 -28.60
N LEU A 865 -27.39 28.53 -27.88
CA LEU A 865 -27.30 27.07 -28.08
C LEU A 865 -28.63 26.36 -27.78
N LYS A 866 -29.36 26.75 -26.72
CA LYS A 866 -30.68 26.20 -26.38
C LYS A 866 -31.77 26.58 -27.35
N SER A 867 -31.62 27.71 -28.05
CA SER A 867 -32.60 28.19 -29.04
C SER A 867 -32.44 27.52 -30.41
N ILE A 868 -31.41 26.73 -30.65
CA ILE A 868 -31.13 26.08 -31.93
C ILE A 868 -31.97 24.82 -32.06
N ASP A 869 -32.85 24.79 -33.07
CA ASP A 869 -33.59 23.59 -33.43
C ASP A 869 -32.73 22.70 -34.36
N VAL A 870 -32.06 21.73 -33.75
CA VAL A 870 -31.11 20.83 -34.43
C VAL A 870 -31.79 19.98 -35.51
N SER A 871 -33.09 19.72 -35.42
CA SER A 871 -33.83 18.89 -36.37
C SER A 871 -34.08 19.58 -37.73
N ASN A 872 -33.98 20.91 -37.77
CA ASN A 872 -34.18 21.73 -38.96
C ASN A 872 -32.86 22.26 -39.57
N LEU A 873 -31.69 21.89 -39.06
CA LEU A 873 -30.41 22.36 -39.58
C LEU A 873 -29.85 21.39 -40.66
N THR A 874 -29.33 21.94 -41.73
CA THR A 874 -28.48 21.14 -42.65
C THR A 874 -27.10 20.88 -41.98
N PRO A 875 -26.35 19.82 -42.40
CA PRO A 875 -25.02 19.56 -41.82
C PRO A 875 -24.05 20.74 -41.94
N ILE A 876 -24.18 21.56 -43.02
CA ILE A 876 -23.35 22.74 -43.26
C ILE A 876 -23.73 23.86 -42.29
N ASP A 877 -25.04 24.05 -42.04
CA ASP A 877 -25.54 25.07 -41.14
C ASP A 877 -25.21 24.72 -39.67
N ALA A 878 -25.26 23.43 -39.32
CA ALA A 878 -24.82 22.96 -37.99
C ALA A 878 -23.35 23.25 -37.73
N LEU A 879 -22.47 22.96 -38.68
CA LEU A 879 -21.03 23.27 -38.61
C LEU A 879 -20.77 24.77 -38.51
N ASN A 880 -21.46 25.59 -39.31
CA ASN A 880 -21.34 27.05 -39.25
C ASN A 880 -21.84 27.62 -37.87
N THR A 881 -22.85 27.05 -37.33
CA THR A 881 -23.43 27.46 -36.05
C THR A 881 -22.47 27.10 -34.90
N ILE A 882 -21.91 25.89 -34.92
CA ILE A 882 -20.87 25.47 -33.94
C ILE A 882 -19.64 26.37 -34.04
N TYR A 883 -19.19 26.68 -35.26
CA TYR A 883 -18.04 27.58 -35.50
C TYR A 883 -18.31 29.00 -34.99
N LYS A 884 -19.52 29.53 -35.17
CA LYS A 884 -19.96 30.82 -34.64
C LYS A 884 -19.92 30.86 -33.12
N LEU A 885 -20.46 29.84 -32.46
CA LEU A 885 -20.48 29.71 -30.99
C LEU A 885 -19.06 29.57 -30.43
N GLN A 886 -18.22 28.79 -31.11
CA GLN A 886 -16.82 28.62 -30.72
C GLN A 886 -16.01 29.93 -30.87
N ASN A 887 -16.22 30.70 -31.91
CA ASN A 887 -15.59 32.01 -32.09
C ASN A 887 -16.10 33.05 -31.08
N LYS A 888 -17.35 33.01 -30.69
CA LYS A 888 -17.87 33.83 -29.60
C LYS A 888 -17.20 33.53 -28.26
N LEU A 889 -16.92 32.26 -27.98
CA LEU A 889 -16.17 31.83 -26.80
C LEU A 889 -14.68 32.24 -26.88
N LYS A 890 -14.03 32.04 -28.02
CA LYS A 890 -12.59 32.36 -28.19
C LYS A 890 -12.26 33.86 -28.16
N ASN A 891 -13.18 34.71 -28.56
CA ASN A 891 -12.96 36.18 -28.61
C ASN A 891 -13.27 36.86 -27.27
N ARG A 892 -13.52 36.11 -26.20
CA ARG A 892 -13.79 36.63 -24.87
C ARG A 892 -12.65 36.45 -23.89
N TRP A 893 -11.56 35.83 -24.34
CA TRP A 893 -10.31 35.64 -23.55
C TRP A 893 -9.13 36.38 -24.20
#